data_270ff1df10b654b375b15e20574d15e7
#
_entry.id   270ff1df10b654b375b15e20574d15e7
#
_cell.length_a   1.000
_cell.length_b   1.000
_cell.length_c   1.000
_cell.angle_alpha   90.00
_cell.angle_beta   90.00
_cell.angle_gamma   90.00
#
_symmetry.space_group_name_H-M   'P 1'
#
loop_
_entity.id
_entity.type
_entity.pdbx_description
1 polymer ?
#
loop_
_entity_poly.entity_id
_entity_poly.type
_entity_poly.pdbx_seq_one_letter_code
_entity_poly.pdbx_strand_id
1 'polypeptide(L)'
;MNGANFTHKTQEAILSAQSIAQGKGQQQIDALHLLFALLSQEESVVLTLLRKLGADIENLKKKTKGALNIIPTIATPQTFGQFYLTQDMAKVLERARQEAMKMGDEFISVEHLFLGLLSSETKAKEILDKATFIKSGGGSTAALEFGKLDYDTVLKTLAQIRGGTRITDPEPESKYQVIEKYARNLTTLAQQGKLDPVIGRENEIRRLMQVLSRRTKNNPVLIGEAGVGKTAIVEGLAQRIIRRDVPESLKEKEIIGLDLGALVAGTKYRGEFEDRVKALLKEINRAAGKYIVFIDELHTLVGAGAAEGAIDASNLLKPALARGELRAIGATTLKEYQKYIERDMALERRFQPIYVQEPSIEDTIAILRGIKEKYEVHHGLRIKDSALVAAAELASRYIGDRFLPDKAVDLMDEAMSALRLEIESEPTQLDELKREIQKLEIEKQAISPVRDKISSGIKKEGADKNRLKAINRSLADLKEKARAFELKWKSEKELIQKIRGLKKEIDTLTFQSEIAQRQANLQKVAEIKYGKIPELLKEVRKAEKGLAKIQTNHRILKEEIEEEDIAQVVSKWTGIPVTRLMEEEAKKLEKMEEIISHRVIGQREAILAISNAIRRSRAGISEENRPLGSFMFLGPTGVGKTETARALAGFLFNNENALVRLDMSEYMEKHTVSKIIGSPPGYVGYEEGGQLTEIIRRRPYSVILLDEIEKAHPEVFNILLQILEDGRLTDAKGRVASFKNAILIMTSNIGSEYIARMGSLGFVNGKEDSEKKSLKEKIMEALKEDFRPEFLNRVDEIIIFNYLGRPEIKKIVDLELKKVAGRLEHKKIKIKVSEKAKELLAEQGFDPNLGARPLKRVIQRKVLDPLSLKIVTGLVKEGEEVIVDSEAKKIIIRIPADLVKINKKTEKVSV
;
A
#
# COMPACT_ATOMS: atom_id res chain seq x y z
N MET A 1 -25.17 19.90 50.79
CA MET A 1 -23.81 19.41 50.44
C MET A 1 -22.90 20.57 50.05
N ASN A 2 -22.93 21.64 50.75
CA ASN A 2 -22.10 22.80 50.47
C ASN A 2 -20.74 22.61 51.18
N GLY A 3 -19.65 22.38 50.44
CA GLY A 3 -18.29 22.41 50.95
C GLY A 3 -17.40 21.16 50.72
N ALA A 4 -17.85 20.11 50.07
CA ALA A 4 -17.01 18.97 49.73
C ALA A 4 -16.58 19.07 48.28
N ASN A 5 -15.29 19.16 48.04
CA ASN A 5 -14.71 19.14 46.69
C ASN A 5 -14.67 17.69 46.18
N PHE A 6 -15.47 17.36 45.16
CA PHE A 6 -15.47 16.06 44.51
C PHE A 6 -14.66 16.11 43.22
N THR A 7 -13.95 15.04 42.93
CA THR A 7 -13.34 14.87 41.58
C THR A 7 -14.41 14.69 40.49
N HIS A 8 -14.10 14.98 39.25
CA HIS A 8 -15.06 14.83 38.13
C HIS A 8 -15.62 13.40 38.02
N LYS A 9 -14.79 12.39 38.17
CA LYS A 9 -15.20 10.98 38.18
C LYS A 9 -16.13 10.63 39.37
N THR A 10 -15.90 11.26 40.51
CA THR A 10 -16.78 11.10 41.68
C THR A 10 -18.15 11.72 41.42
N GLN A 11 -18.19 12.91 40.83
CA GLN A 11 -19.45 13.56 40.44
C GLN A 11 -20.20 12.73 39.41
N GLU A 12 -19.49 12.22 38.39
CA GLU A 12 -20.05 11.30 37.39
C GLU A 12 -20.64 10.03 38.02
N ALA A 13 -19.91 9.41 38.97
CA ALA A 13 -20.41 8.21 39.70
C ALA A 13 -21.69 8.49 40.51
N ILE A 14 -21.77 9.64 41.18
CA ILE A 14 -22.96 10.05 41.94
C ILE A 14 -24.13 10.35 40.99
N LEU A 15 -23.90 11.04 39.87
CA LEU A 15 -24.93 11.31 38.86
C LEU A 15 -25.41 10.01 38.20
N SER A 16 -24.48 9.09 37.91
CA SER A 16 -24.82 7.77 37.40
C SER A 16 -25.67 6.96 38.39
N ALA A 17 -25.31 6.98 39.67
CA ALA A 17 -26.11 6.34 40.70
C ALA A 17 -27.55 6.93 40.78
N GLN A 18 -27.70 8.24 40.64
CA GLN A 18 -29.00 8.92 40.54
C GLN A 18 -29.77 8.49 39.28
N SER A 19 -29.12 8.45 38.14
CA SER A 19 -29.73 8.02 36.88
C SER A 19 -30.20 6.56 36.92
N ILE A 20 -29.44 5.67 37.56
CA ILE A 20 -29.81 4.27 37.79
C ILE A 20 -31.06 4.16 38.67
N ALA A 21 -31.12 4.93 39.77
CA ALA A 21 -32.28 4.98 40.63
C ALA A 21 -33.52 5.49 39.88
N GLN A 22 -33.35 6.55 39.07
CA GLN A 22 -34.43 7.11 38.25
C GLN A 22 -34.94 6.10 37.22
N GLY A 23 -34.03 5.44 36.50
CA GLY A 23 -34.37 4.44 35.47
C GLY A 23 -35.10 3.21 36.05
N LYS A 24 -34.98 2.96 37.37
CA LYS A 24 -35.67 1.89 38.06
C LYS A 24 -36.92 2.37 38.83
N GLY A 25 -37.33 3.63 38.75
CA GLY A 25 -38.48 4.20 39.44
C GLY A 25 -38.31 4.24 40.97
N GLN A 26 -37.09 4.40 41.47
CA GLN A 26 -36.76 4.44 42.89
C GLN A 26 -36.48 5.89 43.31
N GLN A 27 -37.15 6.39 44.38
CA GLN A 27 -37.04 7.79 44.84
C GLN A 27 -35.79 8.04 45.70
N GLN A 28 -35.17 7.00 46.22
CA GLN A 28 -34.03 7.11 47.12
C GLN A 28 -32.76 6.57 46.46
N ILE A 29 -31.67 7.32 46.58
CA ILE A 29 -30.35 6.88 46.14
C ILE A 29 -29.70 6.12 47.29
N ASP A 30 -29.53 4.82 47.10
CA ASP A 30 -28.93 3.88 48.06
C ASP A 30 -27.44 3.59 47.74
N ALA A 31 -26.70 3.12 48.75
CA ALA A 31 -25.32 2.68 48.59
C ALA A 31 -25.12 1.60 47.50
N LEU A 32 -26.16 0.81 47.20
CA LEU A 32 -26.16 -0.16 46.11
C LEU A 32 -26.13 0.49 44.73
N HIS A 33 -26.81 1.64 44.56
CA HIS A 33 -26.73 2.41 43.30
C HIS A 33 -25.34 2.95 43.07
N LEU A 34 -24.68 3.47 44.13
CA LEU A 34 -23.31 3.94 44.06
C LEU A 34 -22.34 2.80 43.73
N LEU A 35 -22.49 1.64 44.40
CA LEU A 35 -21.64 0.47 44.07
C LEU A 35 -21.81 0.06 42.63
N PHE A 36 -23.02 -0.03 42.10
CA PHE A 36 -23.28 -0.39 40.73
C PHE A 36 -22.72 0.64 39.72
N ALA A 37 -22.82 1.93 40.05
CA ALA A 37 -22.25 3.01 39.27
C ALA A 37 -20.72 2.90 39.21
N LEU A 38 -20.04 2.70 40.35
CA LEU A 38 -18.59 2.53 40.43
C LEU A 38 -18.09 1.29 39.65
N LEU A 39 -18.84 0.18 39.70
CA LEU A 39 -18.53 -1.04 38.95
C LEU A 39 -18.78 -0.90 37.45
N SER A 40 -19.63 0.06 37.03
CA SER A 40 -19.97 0.28 35.61
C SER A 40 -19.21 1.42 34.94
N GLN A 41 -18.50 2.23 35.71
CA GLN A 41 -17.73 3.37 35.23
C GLN A 41 -16.49 2.91 34.49
N GLU A 42 -16.35 3.25 33.20
CA GLU A 42 -15.18 2.93 32.41
C GLU A 42 -13.94 3.70 32.91
N GLU A 43 -12.76 3.08 32.83
CA GLU A 43 -11.47 3.67 33.24
C GLU A 43 -11.40 4.13 34.71
N SER A 44 -12.10 3.45 35.61
CA SER A 44 -12.12 3.77 37.06
C SER A 44 -10.96 3.07 37.80
N VAL A 45 -10.34 3.81 38.74
CA VAL A 45 -9.32 3.26 39.66
C VAL A 45 -9.89 2.07 40.45
N VAL A 46 -11.18 2.08 40.76
CA VAL A 46 -11.86 1.00 41.47
C VAL A 46 -11.87 -0.30 40.68
N LEU A 47 -12.13 -0.22 39.36
CA LEU A 47 -12.07 -1.41 38.48
C LEU A 47 -10.65 -1.97 38.37
N THR A 48 -9.65 -1.10 38.26
CA THR A 48 -8.24 -1.49 38.23
C THR A 48 -7.79 -2.16 39.52
N LEU A 49 -8.25 -1.61 40.68
CA LEU A 49 -7.99 -2.18 41.99
C LEU A 49 -8.63 -3.56 42.14
N LEU A 50 -9.87 -3.73 41.75
CA LEU A 50 -10.59 -5.02 41.80
C LEU A 50 -9.94 -6.06 40.89
N ARG A 51 -9.47 -5.67 39.68
CA ARG A 51 -8.72 -6.57 38.77
C ARG A 51 -7.40 -7.00 39.38
N LYS A 52 -6.61 -6.09 39.97
CA LYS A 52 -5.35 -6.43 40.67
C LYS A 52 -5.57 -7.37 41.86
N LEU A 53 -6.68 -7.26 42.54
CA LEU A 53 -7.06 -8.16 43.63
C LEU A 53 -7.64 -9.50 43.14
N GLY A 54 -7.85 -9.67 41.82
CA GLY A 54 -8.41 -10.89 41.25
C GLY A 54 -9.92 -11.07 41.46
N ALA A 55 -10.65 -10.01 41.78
CA ALA A 55 -12.09 -10.08 42.00
C ALA A 55 -12.88 -10.25 40.68
N ASP A 56 -13.91 -11.09 40.69
CA ASP A 56 -14.82 -11.28 39.56
C ASP A 56 -15.83 -10.11 39.49
N ILE A 57 -15.49 -9.11 38.68
CA ILE A 57 -16.25 -7.87 38.50
C ILE A 57 -17.65 -8.16 37.92
N GLU A 58 -17.77 -9.10 36.98
CA GLU A 58 -19.05 -9.41 36.35
C GLU A 58 -20.03 -10.06 37.34
N ASN A 59 -19.52 -10.94 38.21
CA ASN A 59 -20.33 -11.52 39.28
C ASN A 59 -20.76 -10.48 40.32
N LEU A 60 -19.84 -9.55 40.69
CA LEU A 60 -20.19 -8.42 41.58
C LEU A 60 -21.26 -7.52 40.94
N LYS A 61 -21.15 -7.17 39.66
CA LYS A 61 -22.20 -6.42 38.95
C LYS A 61 -23.53 -7.16 38.95
N LYS A 62 -23.53 -8.47 38.70
CA LYS A 62 -24.73 -9.31 38.66
C LYS A 62 -25.42 -9.37 40.03
N LYS A 63 -24.64 -9.58 41.12
CA LYS A 63 -25.15 -9.59 42.50
C LYS A 63 -25.73 -8.22 42.90
N THR A 64 -25.02 -7.14 42.59
CA THR A 64 -25.48 -5.77 42.89
C THR A 64 -26.74 -5.44 42.09
N LYS A 65 -26.83 -5.81 40.82
CA LYS A 65 -28.03 -5.63 40.00
C LYS A 65 -29.22 -6.44 40.55
N GLY A 66 -28.99 -7.65 41.07
CA GLY A 66 -29.99 -8.46 41.73
C GLY A 66 -30.53 -7.80 43.01
N ALA A 67 -29.63 -7.26 43.85
CA ALA A 67 -29.98 -6.56 45.05
C ALA A 67 -30.77 -5.25 44.79
N LEU A 68 -30.41 -4.52 43.74
CA LEU A 68 -31.13 -3.32 43.30
C LEU A 68 -32.57 -3.61 42.85
N ASN A 69 -32.85 -4.80 42.32
CA ASN A 69 -34.22 -5.18 41.91
C ASN A 69 -35.14 -5.50 43.07
N ILE A 70 -34.60 -5.68 44.28
CA ILE A 70 -35.39 -5.96 45.51
C ILE A 70 -35.84 -4.65 46.20
N ILE A 71 -35.21 -3.51 45.84
CA ILE A 71 -35.58 -2.21 46.42
C ILE A 71 -36.97 -1.80 45.89
N PRO A 72 -37.91 -1.34 46.76
CA PRO A 72 -39.27 -0.97 46.36
C PRO A 72 -39.28 0.11 45.25
N THR A 73 -40.11 -0.09 44.23
CA THR A 73 -40.37 0.86 43.15
C THR A 73 -41.72 1.51 43.30
N ILE A 74 -41.86 2.78 42.92
CA ILE A 74 -43.15 3.50 43.00
C ILE A 74 -43.81 3.52 41.63
N ALA A 75 -45.04 3.08 41.55
CA ALA A 75 -45.78 2.83 40.32
C ALA A 75 -46.34 4.09 39.62
N THR A 76 -46.20 5.28 40.16
CA THR A 76 -46.69 6.52 39.54
C THR A 76 -45.58 7.40 39.04
N PRO A 77 -45.58 7.77 37.74
CA PRO A 77 -44.66 8.74 37.21
C PRO A 77 -45.03 10.12 37.74
N GLN A 78 -44.41 10.54 38.80
CA GLN A 78 -44.50 11.93 39.22
C GLN A 78 -43.36 12.76 38.65
N THR A 79 -43.74 13.93 38.11
CA THR A 79 -42.96 15.12 37.82
C THR A 79 -41.64 15.20 38.55
N PHE A 80 -40.59 15.61 37.91
CA PHE A 80 -39.23 15.94 38.37
C PHE A 80 -39.19 16.27 39.88
N GLY A 81 -39.07 15.25 40.74
CA GLY A 81 -39.06 15.37 42.19
C GLY A 81 -37.65 15.23 42.76
N GLN A 82 -37.43 15.86 43.88
CA GLN A 82 -36.19 15.80 44.65
C GLN A 82 -35.85 14.34 45.02
N PHE A 83 -34.67 13.88 44.63
CA PHE A 83 -34.15 12.59 45.10
C PHE A 83 -33.58 12.73 46.50
N TYR A 84 -33.88 11.78 47.35
CA TYR A 84 -33.37 11.74 48.71
C TYR A 84 -32.27 10.66 48.83
N LEU A 85 -31.25 10.96 49.63
CA LEU A 85 -30.23 9.97 49.97
C LEU A 85 -30.74 9.08 51.10
N THR A 86 -30.52 7.76 50.99
CA THR A 86 -30.75 6.88 52.16
C THR A 86 -29.74 7.18 53.26
N GLN A 87 -30.05 6.80 54.51
CA GLN A 87 -29.11 6.93 55.61
C GLN A 87 -27.80 6.20 55.34
N ASP A 88 -27.87 5.08 54.68
CA ASP A 88 -26.69 4.28 54.30
C ASP A 88 -25.83 5.01 53.28
N MET A 89 -26.41 5.65 52.26
CA MET A 89 -25.68 6.47 51.31
C MET A 89 -25.03 7.69 51.98
N ALA A 90 -25.74 8.34 52.91
CA ALA A 90 -25.17 9.46 53.66
C ALA A 90 -23.97 9.04 54.54
N LYS A 91 -24.04 7.88 55.21
CA LYS A 91 -22.93 7.30 55.97
C LYS A 91 -21.70 7.01 55.06
N VAL A 92 -21.93 6.45 53.88
CA VAL A 92 -20.85 6.17 52.90
C VAL A 92 -20.15 7.45 52.48
N LEU A 93 -20.90 8.50 52.15
CA LEU A 93 -20.30 9.79 51.74
C LEU A 93 -19.53 10.46 52.89
N GLU A 94 -20.01 10.38 54.12
CA GLU A 94 -19.30 10.92 55.31
C GLU A 94 -18.02 10.10 55.58
N ARG A 95 -18.07 8.77 55.47
CA ARG A 95 -16.91 7.91 55.58
C ARG A 95 -15.86 8.22 54.47
N ALA A 96 -16.32 8.38 53.21
CA ALA A 96 -15.44 8.77 52.11
C ALA A 96 -14.74 10.11 52.40
N ARG A 97 -15.45 11.08 52.98
CA ARG A 97 -14.83 12.35 53.41
C ARG A 97 -13.78 12.16 54.48
N GLN A 98 -14.06 11.31 55.50
CA GLN A 98 -13.08 11.00 56.54
C GLN A 98 -11.83 10.32 55.99
N GLU A 99 -11.99 9.39 55.05
CA GLU A 99 -10.84 8.74 54.38
C GLU A 99 -10.01 9.73 53.56
N ALA A 100 -10.64 10.67 52.82
CA ALA A 100 -9.93 11.73 52.12
C ALA A 100 -9.13 12.62 53.09
N MET A 101 -9.70 12.99 54.23
CA MET A 101 -8.99 13.76 55.26
C MET A 101 -7.82 12.99 55.87
N LYS A 102 -7.99 11.68 56.18
CA LYS A 102 -6.89 10.83 56.68
C LYS A 102 -5.72 10.71 55.69
N MET A 103 -6.01 10.68 54.39
CA MET A 103 -4.99 10.63 53.34
C MET A 103 -4.39 11.99 53.02
N GLY A 104 -4.95 13.08 53.57
CA GLY A 104 -4.52 14.46 53.30
C GLY A 104 -4.84 14.95 51.89
N ASP A 105 -5.94 14.45 51.33
CA ASP A 105 -6.43 14.79 50.03
C ASP A 105 -7.39 15.97 50.05
N GLU A 106 -7.32 16.89 49.08
CA GLU A 106 -8.20 18.08 48.95
C GLU A 106 -9.55 17.76 48.30
N PHE A 107 -9.59 16.67 47.50
CA PHE A 107 -10.77 16.24 46.76
C PHE A 107 -11.16 14.81 47.16
N ILE A 108 -12.47 14.57 47.22
CA ILE A 108 -13.03 13.23 47.44
C ILE A 108 -13.10 12.54 46.07
N SER A 109 -12.34 11.46 45.87
CA SER A 109 -12.26 10.68 44.66
C SER A 109 -13.10 9.38 44.73
N VAL A 110 -13.18 8.63 43.62
CA VAL A 110 -13.92 7.38 43.50
C VAL A 110 -13.38 6.28 44.44
N GLU A 111 -12.07 6.28 44.72
CA GLU A 111 -11.47 5.35 45.70
C GLU A 111 -11.91 5.64 47.11
N HIS A 112 -12.07 6.92 47.47
CA HIS A 112 -12.61 7.28 48.81
C HIS A 112 -14.07 6.82 48.97
N LEU A 113 -14.87 6.92 47.89
CA LEU A 113 -16.24 6.37 47.88
C LEU A 113 -16.21 4.84 48.04
N PHE A 114 -15.27 4.16 47.36
CA PHE A 114 -15.14 2.72 47.49
C PHE A 114 -14.69 2.27 48.90
N LEU A 115 -13.72 2.97 49.49
CA LEU A 115 -13.31 2.75 50.89
C LEU A 115 -14.46 3.06 51.87
N GLY A 116 -15.26 4.09 51.59
CA GLY A 116 -16.45 4.41 52.34
C GLY A 116 -17.49 3.28 52.31
N LEU A 117 -17.67 2.63 51.14
CA LEU A 117 -18.56 1.47 51.00
C LEU A 117 -18.06 0.24 51.81
N LEU A 118 -16.72 0.01 51.82
CA LEU A 118 -16.11 -1.09 52.56
C LEU A 118 -16.15 -0.88 54.08
N SER A 119 -16.05 0.37 54.52
CA SER A 119 -16.05 0.71 55.98
C SER A 119 -17.42 0.92 56.58
N SER A 120 -18.47 1.05 55.79
CA SER A 120 -19.85 1.28 56.28
C SER A 120 -20.64 -0.02 56.28
N GLU A 121 -21.39 -0.29 57.38
CA GLU A 121 -22.28 -1.45 57.47
C GLU A 121 -23.54 -1.22 56.63
N THR A 122 -23.46 -1.67 55.35
CA THR A 122 -24.51 -1.52 54.34
C THR A 122 -24.68 -2.82 53.56
N LYS A 123 -25.80 -2.97 52.85
CA LYS A 123 -26.01 -4.07 51.90
C LYS A 123 -24.96 -4.13 50.79
N ALA A 124 -24.37 -3.01 50.41
CA ALA A 124 -23.28 -2.95 49.46
C ALA A 124 -22.03 -3.64 50.01
N LYS A 125 -21.69 -3.43 51.29
CA LYS A 125 -20.58 -4.13 51.97
C LYS A 125 -20.80 -5.64 52.01
N GLU A 126 -22.04 -6.09 52.35
CA GLU A 126 -22.32 -7.53 52.35
C GLU A 126 -22.07 -8.22 51.01
N ILE A 127 -22.30 -7.50 49.89
CA ILE A 127 -21.99 -8.00 48.54
C ILE A 127 -20.48 -8.03 48.31
N LEU A 128 -19.76 -7.01 48.75
CA LEU A 128 -18.30 -6.93 48.62
C LEU A 128 -17.62 -7.97 49.52
N ASP A 129 -18.09 -8.22 50.72
CA ASP A 129 -17.61 -9.26 51.63
C ASP A 129 -17.81 -10.70 51.10
N LYS A 130 -18.78 -10.89 50.19
CA LYS A 130 -19.07 -12.16 49.51
C LYS A 130 -18.53 -12.16 48.08
N ALA A 131 -17.46 -11.42 47.82
CA ALA A 131 -16.84 -11.37 46.52
C ALA A 131 -16.19 -12.74 46.15
N THR A 132 -16.26 -13.08 44.88
CA THR A 132 -15.58 -14.26 44.33
C THR A 132 -14.29 -13.82 43.71
N PHE A 133 -13.21 -14.59 43.94
CA PHE A 133 -11.87 -14.32 43.42
C PHE A 133 -11.51 -15.36 42.40
N ILE A 134 -10.86 -14.92 41.32
CA ILE A 134 -10.32 -15.78 40.28
C ILE A 134 -8.90 -16.13 40.66
N LYS A 135 -8.64 -17.39 41.00
CA LYS A 135 -7.28 -17.86 41.33
C LYS A 135 -6.47 -17.89 40.01
N SER A 136 -5.36 -17.18 39.97
CA SER A 136 -4.40 -17.21 38.86
C SER A 136 -3.62 -18.53 38.86
N GLY A 137 -4.31 -19.62 38.51
CA GLY A 137 -3.74 -20.95 38.35
C GLY A 137 -4.11 -21.47 36.96
N GLY A 138 -3.11 -21.63 36.08
CA GLY A 138 -3.29 -22.01 34.69
C GLY A 138 -3.96 -23.36 34.50
N GLY A 139 -5.26 -23.36 34.32
CA GLY A 139 -6.05 -24.51 33.93
C GLY A 139 -7.44 -24.08 33.51
N SER A 140 -8.08 -24.80 32.59
CA SER A 140 -9.36 -24.55 31.95
C SER A 140 -10.60 -24.51 32.88
N THR A 141 -10.42 -24.62 34.19
CA THR A 141 -11.43 -24.41 35.23
C THR A 141 -10.80 -23.49 36.27
N ALA A 142 -11.06 -22.17 36.13
CA ALA A 142 -10.77 -21.20 37.18
C ALA A 142 -11.57 -21.56 38.40
N ALA A 143 -10.94 -22.06 39.46
CA ALA A 143 -11.59 -22.30 40.72
C ALA A 143 -11.95 -20.94 41.35
N LEU A 144 -13.24 -20.68 41.51
CA LEU A 144 -13.75 -19.50 42.18
C LEU A 144 -13.67 -19.75 43.70
N GLU A 145 -12.80 -19.03 44.40
CA GLU A 145 -12.78 -19.02 45.88
C GLU A 145 -13.59 -17.84 46.41
N PHE A 146 -14.43 -18.10 47.42
CA PHE A 146 -15.09 -17.05 48.18
C PHE A 146 -14.11 -16.42 49.15
N GLY A 147 -13.89 -15.10 49.02
CA GLY A 147 -13.02 -14.36 49.91
C GLY A 147 -13.63 -13.04 50.28
N LYS A 148 -13.13 -12.43 51.34
CA LYS A 148 -13.56 -11.12 51.83
C LYS A 148 -12.64 -10.05 51.24
N LEU A 149 -13.19 -8.99 50.66
CA LEU A 149 -12.46 -7.78 50.31
C LEU A 149 -12.11 -7.02 51.61
N ASP A 150 -10.92 -7.34 52.16
CA ASP A 150 -10.44 -6.72 53.37
C ASP A 150 -9.98 -5.28 53.12
N TYR A 151 -10.39 -4.37 54.02
CA TYR A 151 -10.05 -2.94 53.92
C TYR A 151 -8.55 -2.69 53.85
N ASP A 152 -7.76 -3.38 54.68
CA ASP A 152 -6.31 -3.18 54.74
C ASP A 152 -5.62 -3.64 53.45
N THR A 153 -6.09 -4.73 52.85
CA THR A 153 -5.60 -5.25 51.58
C THR A 153 -5.91 -4.30 50.45
N VAL A 154 -7.12 -3.75 50.42
CA VAL A 154 -7.55 -2.73 49.46
C VAL A 154 -6.72 -1.46 49.62
N LEU A 155 -6.47 -1.00 50.84
CA LEU A 155 -5.69 0.19 51.15
C LEU A 155 -4.22 0.02 50.70
N LYS A 156 -3.59 -1.14 50.97
CA LYS A 156 -2.23 -1.45 50.51
C LYS A 156 -2.13 -1.46 48.98
N THR A 157 -3.12 -2.07 48.33
CA THR A 157 -3.15 -2.13 46.85
C THR A 157 -3.38 -0.74 46.25
N LEU A 158 -4.24 0.07 46.88
CA LEU A 158 -4.49 1.46 46.50
C LEU A 158 -3.20 2.30 46.63
N ALA A 159 -2.45 2.13 47.75
CA ALA A 159 -1.16 2.82 47.94
C ALA A 159 -0.16 2.46 46.85
N GLN A 160 -0.13 1.23 46.36
CA GLN A 160 0.68 0.81 45.22
C GLN A 160 0.24 1.47 43.91
N ILE A 161 -1.06 1.63 43.67
CA ILE A 161 -1.61 2.26 42.47
C ILE A 161 -1.36 3.78 42.48
N ARG A 162 -1.60 4.44 43.63
CA ARG A 162 -1.43 5.90 43.79
C ARG A 162 0.04 6.33 43.91
N GLY A 163 0.92 5.42 44.31
CA GLY A 163 2.33 5.73 44.56
C GLY A 163 2.57 6.89 45.54
N GLY A 164 1.69 7.10 46.52
CA GLY A 164 1.80 8.13 47.57
C GLY A 164 1.55 9.57 47.09
N THR A 165 0.90 9.80 45.94
CA THR A 165 0.47 11.13 45.50
C THR A 165 -0.81 11.57 46.17
N ARG A 166 -0.86 12.81 46.68
CA ARG A 166 -2.06 13.44 47.19
C ARG A 166 -2.94 13.93 46.04
N ILE A 167 -4.27 13.87 46.25
CA ILE A 167 -5.26 14.40 45.30
C ILE A 167 -5.45 15.88 45.56
N THR A 168 -4.81 16.69 44.76
CA THR A 168 -4.87 18.16 44.78
C THR A 168 -5.61 18.73 43.55
N ASP A 169 -6.02 17.87 42.62
CA ASP A 169 -6.68 18.26 41.39
C ASP A 169 -8.06 17.59 41.25
N PRO A 170 -8.96 18.19 40.47
CA PRO A 170 -10.27 17.61 40.20
C PRO A 170 -10.23 16.39 39.26
N GLU A 171 -9.12 16.13 38.55
CA GLU A 171 -8.89 14.97 37.62
C GLU A 171 -7.66 14.14 37.99
N PRO A 172 -7.59 13.50 39.14
CA PRO A 172 -6.41 12.74 39.55
C PRO A 172 -6.18 11.47 38.73
N GLU A 173 -7.25 10.89 38.16
CA GLU A 173 -7.19 9.63 37.39
C GLU A 173 -6.37 9.76 36.10
N SER A 174 -6.26 10.95 35.52
CA SER A 174 -5.41 11.21 34.35
C SER A 174 -3.91 11.05 34.66
N LYS A 175 -3.53 11.10 35.95
CA LYS A 175 -2.16 11.02 36.46
C LYS A 175 -1.76 9.64 37.00
N TYR A 176 -2.68 8.66 37.01
CA TYR A 176 -2.42 7.30 37.48
C TYR A 176 -2.16 6.34 36.32
N GLN A 177 -1.18 5.47 36.47
CA GLN A 177 -0.82 4.43 35.49
C GLN A 177 -0.55 4.99 34.08
N VAL A 178 0.13 6.14 34.02
CA VAL A 178 0.41 6.87 32.79
C VAL A 178 1.24 6.01 31.82
N ILE A 179 2.16 5.19 32.34
CA ILE A 179 2.95 4.27 31.50
C ILE A 179 2.05 3.23 30.83
N GLU A 180 1.09 2.62 31.54
CA GLU A 180 0.18 1.62 30.96
C GLU A 180 -0.79 2.22 29.93
N LYS A 181 -1.11 3.52 30.06
CA LYS A 181 -2.02 4.24 29.14
C LYS A 181 -1.33 4.74 27.87
N TYR A 182 -0.12 5.27 27.99
CA TYR A 182 0.56 6.00 26.91
C TYR A 182 1.86 5.34 26.44
N ALA A 183 2.21 4.17 26.96
CA ALA A 183 3.39 3.44 26.54
C ALA A 183 3.11 1.96 26.35
N ARG A 184 3.74 1.36 25.32
CA ARG A 184 3.71 -0.09 25.07
C ARG A 184 4.96 -0.72 25.65
N ASN A 185 4.84 -1.66 26.56
CA ASN A 185 6.00 -2.36 27.10
C ASN A 185 6.47 -3.42 26.13
N LEU A 186 7.54 -3.10 25.35
CA LEU A 186 8.13 -3.99 24.35
C LEU A 186 8.74 -5.25 24.99
N THR A 187 9.32 -5.13 26.19
CA THR A 187 9.87 -6.26 26.92
C THR A 187 8.77 -7.26 27.32
N THR A 188 7.62 -6.77 27.77
CA THR A 188 6.47 -7.63 28.06
C THR A 188 5.91 -8.29 26.79
N LEU A 189 5.86 -7.58 25.67
CA LEU A 189 5.44 -8.15 24.37
C LEU A 189 6.44 -9.21 23.89
N ALA A 190 7.76 -8.99 24.08
CA ALA A 190 8.79 -9.98 23.81
C ALA A 190 8.62 -11.23 24.69
N GLN A 191 8.28 -11.04 25.97
CA GLN A 191 8.01 -12.16 26.89
C GLN A 191 6.79 -12.96 26.46
N GLN A 192 5.77 -12.29 25.91
CA GLN A 192 4.56 -12.92 25.37
C GLN A 192 4.76 -13.52 23.97
N GLY A 193 5.95 -13.40 23.34
CA GLY A 193 6.23 -13.90 21.99
C GLY A 193 5.48 -13.16 20.87
N LYS A 194 4.97 -11.96 21.14
CA LYS A 194 4.20 -11.18 20.16
C LYS A 194 5.05 -10.36 19.20
N LEU A 195 6.35 -10.21 19.47
CA LEU A 195 7.28 -9.49 18.60
C LEU A 195 7.82 -10.40 17.50
N ASP A 196 8.10 -9.82 16.33
CA ASP A 196 8.71 -10.55 15.23
C ASP A 196 10.19 -10.88 15.50
N PRO A 197 10.72 -11.99 14.98
CA PRO A 197 12.13 -12.29 15.10
C PRO A 197 12.95 -11.27 14.31
N VAL A 198 14.02 -10.75 14.94
CA VAL A 198 14.91 -9.78 14.32
C VAL A 198 16.15 -10.50 13.79
N ILE A 199 16.42 -10.32 12.51
CA ILE A 199 17.47 -11.01 11.76
C ILE A 199 18.35 -9.96 11.05
N GLY A 200 19.67 -10.21 11.03
CA GLY A 200 20.62 -9.40 10.25
C GLY A 200 20.94 -8.02 10.83
N ARG A 201 20.61 -7.77 12.12
CA ARG A 201 20.84 -6.47 12.79
C ARG A 201 21.74 -6.59 14.04
N GLU A 202 22.59 -7.59 14.07
CA GLU A 202 23.44 -7.88 15.24
C GLU A 202 24.41 -6.74 15.56
N ASN A 203 24.97 -6.09 14.54
CA ASN A 203 25.94 -5.00 14.72
C ASN A 203 25.25 -3.76 15.30
N GLU A 204 24.10 -3.39 14.78
CA GLU A 204 23.31 -2.25 15.25
C GLU A 204 22.81 -2.49 16.68
N ILE A 205 22.31 -3.67 17.00
CA ILE A 205 21.88 -4.03 18.36
C ILE A 205 23.09 -4.01 19.33
N ARG A 206 24.23 -4.54 18.92
CA ARG A 206 25.47 -4.49 19.74
C ARG A 206 25.88 -3.04 19.99
N ARG A 207 25.86 -2.21 18.96
CA ARG A 207 26.17 -0.79 19.08
C ARG A 207 25.19 -0.05 19.99
N LEU A 208 23.89 -0.40 19.88
CA LEU A 208 22.84 0.11 20.76
C LEU A 208 23.12 -0.21 22.23
N MET A 209 23.43 -1.47 22.55
CA MET A 209 23.81 -1.89 23.90
C MET A 209 25.06 -1.17 24.40
N GLN A 210 26.06 -1.01 23.54
CA GLN A 210 27.30 -0.31 23.88
C GLN A 210 27.03 1.15 24.24
N VAL A 211 26.19 1.85 23.48
CA VAL A 211 25.83 3.25 23.75
C VAL A 211 25.03 3.35 25.03
N LEU A 212 24.03 2.51 25.26
CA LEU A 212 23.23 2.48 26.49
C LEU A 212 24.05 2.20 27.76
N SER A 213 25.19 1.54 27.64
CA SER A 213 26.09 1.22 28.77
C SER A 213 27.11 2.33 29.04
N ARG A 214 27.17 3.40 28.26
CA ARG A 214 28.09 4.52 28.47
C ARG A 214 27.70 5.36 29.69
N ARG A 215 28.68 6.03 30.27
CA ARG A 215 28.46 6.99 31.37
C ARG A 215 27.85 8.31 30.90
N THR A 216 28.25 8.79 29.73
CA THR A 216 27.76 10.03 29.09
C THR A 216 27.40 9.72 27.65
N LYS A 217 26.52 10.52 27.04
CA LYS A 217 25.97 10.28 25.69
C LYS A 217 25.40 8.87 25.55
N ASN A 218 24.61 8.47 26.56
CA ASN A 218 24.05 7.12 26.69
C ASN A 218 22.65 6.98 26.10
N ASN A 219 22.17 7.98 25.36
CA ASN A 219 20.92 7.93 24.63
C ASN A 219 21.22 7.74 23.13
N PRO A 220 21.03 6.56 22.57
CA PRO A 220 21.23 6.32 21.15
C PRO A 220 20.06 6.89 20.33
N VAL A 221 20.38 7.36 19.13
CA VAL A 221 19.39 7.69 18.09
C VAL A 221 19.66 6.87 16.86
N LEU A 222 18.68 6.07 16.44
CA LEU A 222 18.71 5.28 15.22
C LEU A 222 18.33 6.21 14.05
N ILE A 223 19.28 6.42 13.15
CA ILE A 223 19.12 7.31 11.99
C ILE A 223 19.09 6.47 10.72
N GLY A 224 18.03 6.59 9.94
CA GLY A 224 17.89 5.86 8.67
C GLY A 224 16.59 6.23 7.99
N GLU A 225 16.46 5.86 6.73
CA GLU A 225 15.24 6.11 5.97
C GLU A 225 14.02 5.36 6.54
N ALA A 226 12.81 5.76 6.13
CA ALA A 226 11.60 5.05 6.56
C ALA A 226 11.59 3.62 6.00
N GLY A 227 11.19 2.63 6.80
CA GLY A 227 11.09 1.24 6.35
C GLY A 227 12.37 0.40 6.42
N VAL A 228 13.55 0.97 6.87
CA VAL A 228 14.79 0.20 6.98
C VAL A 228 14.87 -0.71 8.23
N GLY A 229 13.84 -0.69 9.10
CA GLY A 229 13.75 -1.56 10.27
C GLY A 229 14.33 -0.97 11.56
N LYS A 230 14.28 0.35 11.77
CA LYS A 230 14.74 1.01 13.01
C LYS A 230 14.03 0.48 14.26
N THR A 231 12.72 0.36 14.21
CA THR A 231 11.89 -0.17 15.30
C THR A 231 12.22 -1.63 15.62
N ALA A 232 12.47 -2.46 14.59
CA ALA A 232 12.87 -3.86 14.74
C ALA A 232 14.17 -4.03 15.55
N ILE A 233 15.14 -3.11 15.41
CA ILE A 233 16.38 -3.12 16.20
C ILE A 233 16.08 -3.01 17.70
N VAL A 234 15.13 -2.15 18.08
CA VAL A 234 14.73 -1.95 19.48
C VAL A 234 13.95 -3.17 20.00
N GLU A 235 13.09 -3.74 19.16
CA GLU A 235 12.39 -5.00 19.47
C GLU A 235 13.37 -6.16 19.65
N GLY A 236 14.42 -6.24 18.81
CA GLY A 236 15.51 -7.21 18.95
C GLY A 236 16.26 -7.05 20.27
N LEU A 237 16.51 -5.81 20.71
CA LEU A 237 17.08 -5.57 22.03
C LEU A 237 16.15 -6.05 23.15
N ALA A 238 14.83 -5.79 23.05
CA ALA A 238 13.85 -6.28 24.03
C ALA A 238 13.84 -7.81 24.11
N GLN A 239 13.94 -8.51 22.97
CA GLN A 239 14.05 -9.97 22.93
C GLN A 239 15.34 -10.48 23.60
N ARG A 240 16.47 -9.82 23.37
CA ARG A 240 17.76 -10.18 24.03
C ARG A 240 17.74 -9.93 25.53
N ILE A 241 17.08 -8.86 26.00
CA ILE A 241 16.89 -8.62 27.44
C ILE A 241 16.14 -9.79 28.08
N ILE A 242 15.06 -10.27 27.48
CA ILE A 242 14.29 -11.42 28.00
C ILE A 242 15.11 -12.72 27.97
N ARG A 243 15.96 -12.91 26.95
CA ARG A 243 16.87 -14.07 26.86
C ARG A 243 18.08 -13.96 27.79
N ARG A 244 18.24 -12.81 28.46
CA ARG A 244 19.43 -12.46 29.29
C ARG A 244 20.75 -12.40 28.51
N ASP A 245 20.66 -12.20 27.18
CA ASP A 245 21.79 -12.05 26.26
C ASP A 245 22.17 -10.56 26.12
N VAL A 246 22.37 -9.90 27.24
CA VAL A 246 22.72 -8.47 27.35
C VAL A 246 23.71 -8.26 28.53
N PRO A 247 24.48 -7.16 28.52
CA PRO A 247 25.31 -6.76 29.65
C PRO A 247 24.54 -6.67 30.96
N GLU A 248 25.22 -6.92 32.12
CA GLU A 248 24.62 -6.91 33.46
C GLU A 248 23.77 -5.66 33.73
N SER A 249 24.23 -4.50 33.25
CA SER A 249 23.54 -3.20 33.42
C SER A 249 22.17 -3.11 32.74
N LEU A 250 21.87 -4.02 31.80
CA LEU A 250 20.63 -4.04 31.00
C LEU A 250 19.69 -5.22 31.35
N LYS A 251 20.15 -6.22 32.13
CA LYS A 251 19.37 -7.44 32.38
C LYS A 251 18.04 -7.23 33.10
N GLU A 252 17.96 -6.18 33.95
CA GLU A 252 16.75 -5.85 34.71
C GLU A 252 15.99 -4.64 34.13
N LYS A 253 16.37 -4.20 32.94
CA LYS A 253 15.72 -3.05 32.27
C LYS A 253 14.52 -3.51 31.47
N GLU A 254 13.52 -2.64 31.38
CA GLU A 254 12.35 -2.80 30.53
C GLU A 254 12.32 -1.70 29.49
N ILE A 255 12.03 -2.05 28.25
CA ILE A 255 11.88 -1.08 27.16
C ILE A 255 10.41 -0.74 27.01
N ILE A 256 10.08 0.54 27.10
CA ILE A 256 8.73 1.06 26.89
C ILE A 256 8.72 1.99 25.67
N GLY A 257 7.91 1.69 24.68
CA GLY A 257 7.70 2.53 23.50
C GLY A 257 6.60 3.56 23.77
N LEU A 258 6.92 4.84 23.62
CA LEU A 258 5.94 5.93 23.79
C LEU A 258 4.99 6.00 22.59
N ASP A 259 3.70 6.09 22.89
CA ASP A 259 2.66 6.40 21.91
C ASP A 259 2.34 7.91 21.97
N LEU A 260 3.00 8.68 21.10
CA LEU A 260 2.82 10.13 21.05
C LEU A 260 1.41 10.51 20.59
N GLY A 261 0.81 9.71 19.71
CA GLY A 261 -0.57 9.90 19.27
C GLY A 261 -1.55 9.81 20.43
N ALA A 262 -1.40 8.79 21.28
CA ALA A 262 -2.24 8.62 22.47
C ALA A 262 -2.03 9.73 23.51
N LEU A 263 -0.82 10.27 23.64
CA LEU A 263 -0.54 11.40 24.55
C LEU A 263 -1.25 12.68 24.12
N VAL A 264 -1.35 12.94 22.82
CA VAL A 264 -1.99 14.14 22.25
C VAL A 264 -3.51 13.94 22.11
N ALA A 265 -3.97 12.72 21.87
CA ALA A 265 -5.39 12.44 21.67
C ALA A 265 -6.25 12.89 22.85
N GLY A 266 -7.34 13.60 22.55
CA GLY A 266 -8.30 14.09 23.54
C GLY A 266 -7.85 15.28 24.40
N THR A 267 -6.66 15.87 24.17
CA THR A 267 -6.27 17.12 24.86
C THR A 267 -6.92 18.31 24.16
N LYS A 268 -7.68 19.10 24.90
CA LYS A 268 -8.27 20.35 24.39
C LYS A 268 -7.36 21.55 24.59
N TYR A 269 -6.49 21.50 25.58
CA TYR A 269 -5.59 22.60 25.97
C TYR A 269 -4.15 22.13 26.07
N ARG A 270 -3.22 22.99 25.76
CA ARG A 270 -1.76 22.77 25.86
C ARG A 270 -1.32 22.26 27.24
N GLY A 271 -1.90 22.80 28.32
CA GLY A 271 -1.59 22.39 29.69
C GLY A 271 -1.88 20.94 30.02
N GLU A 272 -2.93 20.37 29.44
CA GLU A 272 -3.29 18.94 29.67
C GLU A 272 -2.22 17.99 29.13
N PHE A 273 -1.68 18.27 27.95
CA PHE A 273 -0.57 17.51 27.39
C PHE A 273 0.69 17.62 28.22
N GLU A 274 1.06 18.86 28.62
CA GLU A 274 2.21 19.10 29.47
C GLU A 274 2.11 18.34 30.80
N ASP A 275 0.91 18.30 31.40
CA ASP A 275 0.66 17.57 32.65
C ASP A 275 0.75 16.05 32.48
N ARG A 276 0.30 15.49 31.34
CA ARG A 276 0.47 14.06 31.01
C ARG A 276 1.94 13.71 30.87
N VAL A 277 2.73 14.53 30.13
CA VAL A 277 4.17 14.30 29.97
C VAL A 277 4.91 14.41 31.30
N LYS A 278 4.59 15.40 32.14
CA LYS A 278 5.15 15.56 33.49
C LYS A 278 4.82 14.36 34.38
N ALA A 279 3.58 13.86 34.33
CA ALA A 279 3.15 12.68 35.08
C ALA A 279 3.93 11.43 34.61
N LEU A 280 4.09 11.24 33.29
CA LEU A 280 4.88 10.14 32.71
C LEU A 280 6.34 10.18 33.17
N LEU A 281 6.99 11.35 33.09
CA LEU A 281 8.38 11.52 33.53
C LEU A 281 8.51 11.24 35.05
N LYS A 282 7.55 11.67 35.86
CA LYS A 282 7.55 11.41 37.30
C LYS A 282 7.43 9.92 37.61
N GLU A 283 6.61 9.18 36.84
CA GLU A 283 6.45 7.72 37.00
C GLU A 283 7.71 6.99 36.56
N ILE A 284 8.34 7.36 35.43
CA ILE A 284 9.61 6.79 34.95
C ILE A 284 10.73 7.03 35.97
N ASN A 285 10.84 8.25 36.51
CA ASN A 285 11.87 8.61 37.51
C ASN A 285 11.69 7.85 38.83
N ARG A 286 10.46 7.58 39.27
CA ARG A 286 10.17 6.77 40.47
C ARG A 286 10.63 5.31 40.33
N ALA A 287 10.61 4.78 39.10
CA ALA A 287 11.11 3.43 38.83
C ALA A 287 12.65 3.31 38.87
N ALA A 288 13.38 4.32 39.38
CA ALA A 288 14.81 4.32 39.63
C ALA A 288 15.65 3.81 38.45
N GLY A 289 15.31 4.24 37.24
CA GLY A 289 16.02 3.88 36.01
C GLY A 289 15.78 2.45 35.52
N LYS A 290 14.70 1.81 35.94
CA LYS A 290 14.23 0.51 35.42
C LYS A 290 13.86 0.58 33.95
N TYR A 291 13.25 1.70 33.52
CA TYR A 291 12.73 1.86 32.17
C TYR A 291 13.76 2.50 31.23
N ILE A 292 13.76 2.00 29.99
CA ILE A 292 14.39 2.63 28.81
C ILE A 292 13.25 3.04 27.89
N VAL A 293 13.17 4.33 27.58
CA VAL A 293 12.06 4.88 26.76
C VAL A 293 12.43 4.84 25.30
N PHE A 294 11.66 4.17 24.48
CA PHE A 294 11.78 4.23 23.04
C PHE A 294 10.82 5.29 22.49
N ILE A 295 11.36 6.18 21.68
CA ILE A 295 10.62 7.28 21.04
C ILE A 295 10.81 7.12 19.54
N ASP A 296 9.79 6.59 18.88
CA ASP A 296 9.76 6.59 17.43
C ASP A 296 9.41 7.99 16.92
N GLU A 297 9.91 8.36 15.75
CA GLU A 297 9.77 9.70 15.21
C GLU A 297 10.19 10.82 16.22
N LEU A 298 11.37 10.68 16.80
CA LEU A 298 11.88 11.61 17.83
C LEU A 298 11.75 13.09 17.44
N HIS A 299 11.78 13.41 16.15
CA HIS A 299 11.62 14.74 15.60
C HIS A 299 10.25 15.37 15.91
N THR A 300 9.21 14.57 16.09
CA THR A 300 7.85 15.05 16.42
C THR A 300 7.81 15.73 17.79
N LEU A 301 8.63 15.26 18.74
CA LEU A 301 8.75 15.88 20.06
C LEU A 301 9.55 17.18 20.05
N VAL A 302 10.47 17.33 19.10
CA VAL A 302 11.40 18.48 19.05
C VAL A 302 10.91 19.55 18.06
N GLY A 303 10.20 19.15 17.01
CA GLY A 303 9.79 20.02 15.91
C GLY A 303 8.39 20.62 16.01
N ALA A 304 7.60 20.21 16.97
CA ALA A 304 6.21 20.66 17.11
C ALA A 304 6.02 22.14 17.44
N GLY A 305 7.10 22.88 17.70
CA GLY A 305 7.05 24.30 18.09
C GLY A 305 7.06 25.33 16.94
N ALA A 306 7.13 24.93 15.68
CA ALA A 306 7.29 25.87 14.56
C ALA A 306 5.97 26.42 13.96
N ALA A 307 4.81 25.87 14.32
CA ALA A 307 3.50 26.41 13.95
C ALA A 307 2.86 27.09 15.16
N GLU A 308 2.25 28.25 14.99
CA GLU A 308 1.54 28.97 16.06
C GLU A 308 0.49 28.03 16.69
N GLY A 309 0.73 27.59 17.95
CA GLY A 309 -0.12 26.68 18.70
C GLY A 309 0.40 25.25 18.84
N ALA A 310 1.51 24.87 18.25
CA ALA A 310 2.08 23.53 18.36
C ALA A 310 2.76 23.27 19.72
N ILE A 311 2.62 22.05 20.19
CA ILE A 311 3.00 21.59 21.54
C ILE A 311 4.50 21.33 21.58
N ASP A 312 5.27 22.12 22.35
CA ASP A 312 6.71 21.94 22.55
C ASP A 312 7.01 20.99 23.73
N ALA A 313 6.94 19.69 23.50
CA ALA A 313 7.33 18.68 24.48
C ALA A 313 8.84 18.65 24.75
N SER A 314 9.63 19.23 23.86
CA SER A 314 11.09 19.27 23.94
C SER A 314 11.57 19.97 25.22
N ASN A 315 10.94 21.09 25.60
CA ASN A 315 11.31 21.85 26.81
C ASN A 315 11.04 21.06 28.11
N LEU A 316 10.16 20.09 28.11
CA LEU A 316 9.87 19.23 29.27
C LEU A 316 10.84 18.04 29.35
N LEU A 317 11.23 17.48 28.19
CA LEU A 317 12.14 16.33 28.14
C LEU A 317 13.60 16.71 28.24
N LYS A 318 14.03 17.87 27.72
CA LYS A 318 15.42 18.37 27.76
C LYS A 318 16.02 18.34 29.17
N PRO A 319 15.36 18.85 30.23
CA PRO A 319 15.91 18.80 31.58
C PRO A 319 16.11 17.38 32.11
N ALA A 320 15.16 16.46 31.86
CA ALA A 320 15.24 15.07 32.30
C ALA A 320 16.35 14.30 31.57
N LEU A 321 16.51 14.53 30.27
CA LEU A 321 17.63 13.99 29.47
C LEU A 321 18.97 14.61 29.91
N ALA A 322 18.99 15.92 30.24
CA ALA A 322 20.19 16.60 30.66
C ALA A 322 20.73 16.12 32.02
N ARG A 323 19.83 15.79 32.95
CA ARG A 323 20.20 15.28 34.29
C ARG A 323 20.48 13.78 34.29
N GLY A 324 20.22 13.07 33.16
CA GLY A 324 20.36 11.62 33.08
C GLY A 324 19.25 10.83 33.79
N GLU A 325 18.17 11.51 34.14
CA GLU A 325 16.97 10.92 34.76
C GLU A 325 16.17 10.06 33.79
N LEU A 326 16.25 10.39 32.50
CA LEU A 326 15.59 9.66 31.41
C LEU A 326 16.65 9.01 30.51
N ARG A 327 16.53 7.67 30.34
CA ARG A 327 17.25 6.94 29.30
C ARG A 327 16.33 6.73 28.11
N ALA A 328 16.74 7.21 26.94
CA ALA A 328 15.93 7.20 25.76
C ALA A 328 16.67 6.57 24.56
N ILE A 329 15.93 5.84 23.74
CA ILE A 329 16.32 5.41 22.40
C ILE A 329 15.43 6.20 21.44
N GLY A 330 16.03 6.99 20.57
CA GLY A 330 15.29 7.71 19.53
C GLY A 330 15.37 6.99 18.19
N ALA A 331 14.36 7.16 17.34
CA ALA A 331 14.41 6.80 15.92
C ALA A 331 13.96 7.99 15.06
N THR A 332 14.66 8.27 13.96
CA THR A 332 14.34 9.37 13.06
C THR A 332 15.00 9.18 11.69
N THR A 333 14.67 10.02 10.72
CA THR A 333 15.38 10.08 9.43
C THR A 333 16.60 11.01 9.51
N LEU A 334 17.52 10.89 8.55
CA LEU A 334 18.71 11.75 8.49
C LEU A 334 18.34 13.22 8.36
N LYS A 335 17.38 13.54 7.50
CA LYS A 335 16.92 14.91 7.25
C LYS A 335 16.31 15.55 8.50
N GLU A 336 15.52 14.77 9.23
CA GLU A 336 14.87 15.23 10.46
C GLU A 336 15.87 15.36 11.61
N TYR A 337 16.83 14.43 11.71
CA TYR A 337 17.92 14.52 12.68
C TYR A 337 18.71 15.82 12.51
N GLN A 338 19.13 16.12 11.28
CA GLN A 338 19.87 17.37 10.97
C GLN A 338 19.05 18.64 11.23
N LYS A 339 17.77 18.58 10.91
CA LYS A 339 16.89 19.76 11.05
C LYS A 339 16.54 20.08 12.50
N TYR A 340 16.29 19.05 13.33
CA TYR A 340 15.68 19.25 14.65
C TYR A 340 16.60 18.89 15.83
N ILE A 341 17.52 17.92 15.67
CA ILE A 341 18.34 17.44 16.80
C ILE A 341 19.76 18.00 16.73
N GLU A 342 20.40 17.97 15.58
CA GLU A 342 21.77 18.45 15.38
C GLU A 342 21.88 19.98 15.59
N ARG A 343 20.83 20.72 15.29
CA ARG A 343 20.76 22.17 15.54
C ARG A 343 20.59 22.53 17.00
N ASP A 344 20.16 21.63 17.84
CA ASP A 344 19.97 21.86 19.27
C ASP A 344 21.17 21.32 20.06
N MET A 345 22.07 22.17 20.45
CA MET A 345 23.32 21.85 21.20
C MET A 345 23.06 21.04 22.49
N ALA A 346 21.87 21.17 23.11
CA ALA A 346 21.55 20.45 24.34
C ALA A 346 21.22 18.99 24.05
N LEU A 347 20.53 18.74 22.95
CA LEU A 347 20.19 17.38 22.50
C LEU A 347 21.37 16.67 21.83
N GLU A 348 22.11 17.36 20.96
CA GLU A 348 23.28 16.82 20.26
C GLU A 348 24.31 16.25 21.24
N ARG A 349 24.55 16.93 22.35
CA ARG A 349 25.50 16.49 23.41
C ARG A 349 25.00 15.28 24.21
N ARG A 350 23.72 14.90 24.10
CA ARG A 350 23.09 13.82 24.88
C ARG A 350 22.79 12.60 24.05
N PHE A 351 22.52 12.80 22.77
CA PHE A 351 22.23 11.71 21.85
C PHE A 351 23.49 11.25 21.09
N GLN A 352 23.59 9.96 20.88
CA GLN A 352 24.65 9.32 20.07
C GLN A 352 24.01 8.75 18.80
N PRO A 353 24.36 9.24 17.61
CA PRO A 353 23.83 8.69 16.36
C PRO A 353 24.32 7.26 16.09
N ILE A 354 23.41 6.43 15.61
CA ILE A 354 23.65 5.10 15.07
C ILE A 354 22.96 5.04 13.71
N TYR A 355 23.76 4.93 12.66
CA TYR A 355 23.23 4.89 11.30
C TYR A 355 22.73 3.49 10.98
N VAL A 356 21.48 3.40 10.48
CA VAL A 356 20.82 2.19 10.04
C VAL A 356 20.67 2.25 8.52
N GLN A 357 21.46 1.43 7.84
CA GLN A 357 21.43 1.35 6.39
C GLN A 357 20.33 0.42 5.88
N GLU A 358 19.92 0.60 4.63
CA GLU A 358 19.07 -0.36 3.93
C GLU A 358 19.78 -1.73 3.86
N PRO A 359 19.12 -2.84 4.22
CA PRO A 359 19.72 -4.18 4.14
C PRO A 359 19.94 -4.58 2.68
N SER A 360 20.91 -5.48 2.46
CA SER A 360 21.13 -6.11 1.16
C SER A 360 19.92 -6.98 0.76
N ILE A 361 19.87 -7.38 -0.52
CA ILE A 361 18.84 -8.31 -1.00
C ILE A 361 18.95 -9.65 -0.23
N GLU A 362 20.18 -10.14 -0.01
CA GLU A 362 20.43 -11.39 0.72
C GLU A 362 19.96 -11.30 2.18
N ASP A 363 20.27 -10.20 2.88
CA ASP A 363 19.78 -9.95 4.23
C ASP A 363 18.25 -9.85 4.27
N THR A 364 17.67 -9.21 3.26
CA THR A 364 16.21 -9.10 3.14
C THR A 364 15.55 -10.46 2.97
N ILE A 365 16.10 -11.34 2.14
CA ILE A 365 15.63 -12.72 1.98
C ILE A 365 15.70 -13.46 3.32
N ALA A 366 16.80 -13.30 4.06
CA ALA A 366 16.94 -13.91 5.39
C ALA A 366 15.88 -13.39 6.37
N ILE A 367 15.60 -12.08 6.35
CA ILE A 367 14.54 -11.45 7.16
C ILE A 367 13.17 -12.02 6.78
N LEU A 368 12.84 -12.07 5.48
CA LEU A 368 11.56 -12.63 5.01
C LEU A 368 11.38 -14.09 5.43
N ARG A 369 12.45 -14.91 5.33
CA ARG A 369 12.42 -16.30 5.82
C ARG A 369 12.14 -16.40 7.33
N GLY A 370 12.67 -15.46 8.10
CA GLY A 370 12.45 -15.44 9.55
C GLY A 370 11.06 -15.06 9.98
N ILE A 371 10.39 -14.17 9.23
CA ILE A 371 9.01 -13.74 9.53
C ILE A 371 7.95 -14.60 8.84
N LYS A 372 8.34 -15.43 7.87
CA LYS A 372 7.49 -16.30 7.06
C LYS A 372 6.42 -17.02 7.86
N GLU A 373 6.82 -17.75 8.90
CA GLU A 373 5.89 -18.59 9.69
C GLU A 373 4.75 -17.78 10.31
N LYS A 374 5.04 -16.57 10.81
CA LYS A 374 4.01 -15.69 11.40
C LYS A 374 2.99 -15.22 10.36
N TYR A 375 3.46 -14.86 9.17
CA TYR A 375 2.59 -14.48 8.06
C TYR A 375 1.77 -15.66 7.55
N GLU A 376 2.39 -16.85 7.45
CA GLU A 376 1.67 -18.08 7.10
C GLU A 376 0.55 -18.41 8.09
N VAL A 377 0.79 -18.24 9.40
CA VAL A 377 -0.23 -18.44 10.43
C VAL A 377 -1.32 -17.37 10.35
N HIS A 378 -0.93 -16.10 10.15
CA HIS A 378 -1.89 -14.99 10.07
C HIS A 378 -2.87 -15.13 8.89
N HIS A 379 -2.34 -15.40 7.70
CA HIS A 379 -3.15 -15.51 6.49
C HIS A 379 -3.72 -16.92 6.28
N GLY A 380 -3.11 -17.93 6.91
CA GLY A 380 -3.48 -19.34 6.73
C GLY A 380 -3.07 -19.93 5.39
N LEU A 381 -2.02 -19.39 4.77
CA LEU A 381 -1.48 -19.76 3.46
C LEU A 381 -0.02 -20.17 3.60
N ARG A 382 0.52 -20.87 2.62
CA ARG A 382 1.95 -21.18 2.53
C ARG A 382 2.65 -20.23 1.58
N ILE A 383 3.93 -19.96 1.85
CA ILE A 383 4.78 -19.16 0.98
C ILE A 383 5.94 -20.03 0.50
N LYS A 384 6.11 -20.14 -0.81
CA LYS A 384 7.29 -20.79 -1.38
C LYS A 384 8.54 -19.93 -1.17
N ASP A 385 9.70 -20.57 -1.02
CA ASP A 385 10.97 -19.85 -0.86
C ASP A 385 11.28 -18.99 -2.10
N SER A 386 10.93 -19.47 -3.30
CA SER A 386 11.06 -18.68 -4.54
C SER A 386 10.23 -17.38 -4.52
N ALA A 387 9.07 -17.37 -3.85
CA ALA A 387 8.27 -16.16 -3.70
C ALA A 387 8.92 -15.13 -2.76
N LEU A 388 9.63 -15.58 -1.72
CA LEU A 388 10.40 -14.69 -0.82
C LEU A 388 11.58 -14.06 -1.55
N VAL A 389 12.30 -14.87 -2.35
CA VAL A 389 13.40 -14.37 -3.19
C VAL A 389 12.86 -13.37 -4.19
N ALA A 390 11.78 -13.70 -4.90
CA ALA A 390 11.13 -12.81 -5.85
C ALA A 390 10.65 -11.50 -5.19
N ALA A 391 10.09 -11.57 -3.97
CA ALA A 391 9.65 -10.37 -3.24
C ALA A 391 10.84 -9.42 -2.96
N ALA A 392 11.99 -9.92 -2.54
CA ALA A 392 13.17 -9.11 -2.28
C ALA A 392 13.77 -8.52 -3.57
N GLU A 393 13.95 -9.35 -4.62
CA GLU A 393 14.54 -8.93 -5.89
C GLU A 393 13.66 -7.96 -6.67
N LEU A 394 12.36 -8.28 -6.80
CA LEU A 394 11.42 -7.44 -7.53
C LEU A 394 11.15 -6.13 -6.79
N ALA A 395 11.08 -6.16 -5.43
CA ALA A 395 10.98 -4.94 -4.65
C ALA A 395 12.18 -4.03 -4.85
N SER A 396 13.40 -4.59 -4.79
CA SER A 396 14.64 -3.83 -4.98
C SER A 396 14.71 -3.22 -6.37
N ARG A 397 14.32 -3.99 -7.41
CA ARG A 397 14.44 -3.60 -8.81
C ARG A 397 13.36 -2.63 -9.28
N TYR A 398 12.11 -2.82 -8.82
CA TYR A 398 10.95 -2.14 -9.40
C TYR A 398 10.32 -1.08 -8.50
N ILE A 399 10.58 -1.09 -7.19
CA ILE A 399 10.02 -0.14 -6.24
C ILE A 399 11.14 0.76 -5.73
N GLY A 400 11.27 1.94 -6.31
CA GLY A 400 12.36 2.89 -6.01
C GLY A 400 12.03 3.96 -4.96
N ASP A 401 10.77 4.11 -4.56
CA ASP A 401 10.27 5.14 -3.65
C ASP A 401 10.24 4.70 -2.18
N ARG A 402 10.53 3.42 -1.90
CA ARG A 402 10.56 2.81 -0.56
C ARG A 402 11.85 2.00 -0.39
N PHE A 403 12.18 1.66 0.86
CA PHE A 403 13.40 0.94 1.23
C PHE A 403 13.12 -0.49 1.67
N LEU A 404 14.11 -1.38 1.48
CA LEU A 404 14.09 -2.72 2.05
C LEU A 404 14.30 -2.64 3.59
N PRO A 405 13.76 -3.58 4.38
CA PRO A 405 12.96 -4.74 3.97
C PRO A 405 11.47 -4.43 3.82
N ASP A 406 10.99 -3.27 4.23
CA ASP A 406 9.58 -2.90 4.35
C ASP A 406 8.80 -3.15 3.05
N LYS A 407 9.31 -2.62 1.90
CA LYS A 407 8.68 -2.83 0.59
C LYS A 407 8.55 -4.31 0.18
N ALA A 408 9.49 -5.17 0.61
CA ALA A 408 9.43 -6.61 0.31
C ALA A 408 8.45 -7.35 1.23
N VAL A 409 8.37 -6.92 2.50
CA VAL A 409 7.37 -7.41 3.46
C VAL A 409 5.96 -7.04 3.00
N ASP A 410 5.75 -5.79 2.60
CA ASP A 410 4.47 -5.30 2.07
C ASP A 410 4.03 -6.10 0.83
N LEU A 411 4.94 -6.39 -0.11
CA LEU A 411 4.63 -7.22 -1.28
C LEU A 411 4.18 -8.63 -0.89
N MET A 412 4.87 -9.24 0.05
CA MET A 412 4.54 -10.55 0.57
C MET A 412 3.16 -10.53 1.24
N ASP A 413 2.90 -9.54 2.09
CA ASP A 413 1.64 -9.38 2.83
C ASP A 413 0.46 -9.14 1.88
N GLU A 414 0.62 -8.25 0.89
CA GLU A 414 -0.43 -7.98 -0.10
C GLU A 414 -0.70 -9.19 -1.00
N ALA A 415 0.32 -9.94 -1.43
CA ALA A 415 0.14 -11.16 -2.21
C ALA A 415 -0.64 -12.21 -1.42
N MET A 416 -0.32 -12.39 -0.14
CA MET A 416 -1.05 -13.29 0.75
C MET A 416 -2.49 -12.82 0.98
N SER A 417 -2.69 -11.53 1.16
CA SER A 417 -4.01 -10.93 1.34
C SER A 417 -4.87 -11.09 0.08
N ALA A 418 -4.29 -10.88 -1.10
CA ALA A 418 -4.97 -11.06 -2.39
C ALA A 418 -5.40 -12.52 -2.60
N LEU A 419 -4.49 -13.48 -2.38
CA LEU A 419 -4.79 -14.89 -2.53
C LEU A 419 -5.83 -15.37 -1.50
N ARG A 420 -5.75 -14.87 -0.27
CA ARG A 420 -6.76 -15.12 0.75
C ARG A 420 -8.14 -14.64 0.32
N LEU A 421 -8.22 -13.44 -0.27
CA LEU A 421 -9.47 -12.90 -0.80
C LEU A 421 -10.03 -13.78 -1.92
N GLU A 422 -9.16 -14.29 -2.81
CA GLU A 422 -9.56 -15.23 -3.86
C GLU A 422 -10.15 -16.54 -3.29
N ILE A 423 -9.57 -17.06 -2.20
CA ILE A 423 -10.07 -18.27 -1.54
C ILE A 423 -11.42 -18.00 -0.83
N GLU A 424 -11.57 -16.84 -0.22
CA GLU A 424 -12.78 -16.46 0.53
C GLU A 424 -13.92 -16.01 -0.39
N SER A 425 -13.62 -15.46 -1.58
CA SER A 425 -14.58 -14.99 -2.58
C SER A 425 -14.98 -16.09 -3.58
N GLU A 426 -16.03 -15.84 -4.34
CA GLU A 426 -16.38 -16.70 -5.46
C GLU A 426 -15.35 -16.59 -6.60
N PRO A 427 -14.87 -17.71 -7.16
CA PRO A 427 -13.95 -17.69 -8.31
C PRO A 427 -14.54 -16.96 -9.51
N THR A 428 -13.69 -16.20 -10.22
CA THR A 428 -14.09 -15.41 -11.40
C THR A 428 -14.85 -16.26 -12.44
N GLN A 429 -14.42 -17.51 -12.63
CA GLN A 429 -15.06 -18.44 -13.56
C GLN A 429 -16.52 -18.78 -13.15
N LEU A 430 -16.78 -18.88 -11.83
CA LEU A 430 -18.13 -19.14 -11.34
C LEU A 430 -19.02 -17.89 -11.48
N ASP A 431 -18.47 -16.72 -11.23
CA ASP A 431 -19.17 -15.45 -11.42
C ASP A 431 -19.50 -15.20 -12.90
N GLU A 432 -18.58 -15.50 -13.82
CA GLU A 432 -18.84 -15.44 -15.27
C GLU A 432 -19.96 -16.38 -15.69
N LEU A 433 -19.94 -17.65 -15.24
CA LEU A 433 -21.01 -18.59 -15.52
C LEU A 433 -22.36 -18.11 -14.96
N LYS A 434 -22.39 -17.57 -13.75
CA LYS A 434 -23.59 -16.99 -13.14
C LYS A 434 -24.12 -15.80 -13.95
N ARG A 435 -23.23 -14.91 -14.43
CA ARG A 435 -23.62 -13.78 -15.28
C ARG A 435 -24.17 -14.23 -16.64
N GLU A 436 -23.58 -15.27 -17.25
CA GLU A 436 -24.12 -15.84 -18.48
C GLU A 436 -25.51 -16.49 -18.27
N ILE A 437 -25.67 -17.24 -17.17
CA ILE A 437 -26.96 -17.78 -16.77
C ILE A 437 -27.99 -16.66 -16.60
N GLN A 438 -27.63 -15.59 -15.89
CA GLN A 438 -28.52 -14.45 -15.67
C GLN A 438 -28.92 -13.75 -16.98
N LYS A 439 -27.95 -13.57 -17.91
CA LYS A 439 -28.26 -13.00 -19.25
C LYS A 439 -29.27 -13.84 -20.02
N LEU A 440 -29.07 -15.18 -20.03
CA LEU A 440 -29.96 -16.09 -20.70
C LEU A 440 -31.33 -16.20 -20.01
N GLU A 441 -31.40 -16.06 -18.69
CA GLU A 441 -32.65 -16.01 -17.94
C GLU A 441 -33.47 -14.74 -18.28
N ILE A 442 -32.80 -13.59 -18.40
CA ILE A 442 -33.41 -12.33 -18.85
C ILE A 442 -33.91 -12.47 -20.29
N GLU A 443 -33.09 -13.05 -21.20
CA GLU A 443 -33.50 -13.31 -22.60
C GLU A 443 -34.70 -14.25 -22.65
N LYS A 444 -34.71 -15.30 -21.83
CA LYS A 444 -35.84 -16.25 -21.71
C LYS A 444 -37.11 -15.54 -21.23
N GLN A 445 -37.03 -14.65 -20.24
CA GLN A 445 -38.17 -13.87 -19.74
C GLN A 445 -38.69 -12.91 -20.81
N ALA A 446 -37.80 -12.29 -21.60
CA ALA A 446 -38.18 -11.38 -22.68
C ALA A 446 -38.87 -12.09 -23.86
N ILE A 447 -38.49 -13.36 -24.17
CA ILE A 447 -39.06 -14.16 -25.25
C ILE A 447 -40.26 -14.96 -24.78
N SER A 448 -40.39 -15.25 -23.46
CA SER A 448 -41.56 -15.96 -22.92
C SER A 448 -42.78 -15.07 -23.00
N PRO A 449 -43.89 -15.49 -23.63
CA PRO A 449 -45.08 -14.64 -23.76
C PRO A 449 -45.67 -14.42 -22.36
N VAL A 450 -45.56 -13.17 -21.92
CA VAL A 450 -46.35 -12.67 -20.78
C VAL A 450 -47.80 -12.90 -21.13
N ARG A 451 -48.49 -13.70 -20.29
CA ARG A 451 -49.94 -13.81 -20.28
C ARG A 451 -50.56 -12.48 -20.00
N ASP A 452 -50.68 -11.62 -21.04
CA ASP A 452 -51.62 -10.54 -21.03
C ASP A 452 -52.08 -10.32 -22.46
N LYS A 453 -53.37 -10.67 -22.65
CA LYS A 453 -54.13 -10.36 -23.82
C LYS A 453 -54.06 -8.83 -24.04
N ILE A 454 -53.61 -8.44 -25.23
CA ILE A 454 -54.26 -7.39 -26.05
C ILE A 454 -53.31 -6.99 -27.20
N SER A 455 -53.87 -7.18 -28.45
CA SER A 455 -53.57 -6.47 -29.69
C SER A 455 -52.29 -6.77 -30.47
N SER A 456 -52.58 -7.06 -31.66
CA SER A 456 -51.85 -6.99 -32.94
C SER A 456 -51.11 -8.22 -33.44
N GLY A 457 -51.78 -8.87 -34.39
CA GLY A 457 -51.32 -9.98 -35.18
C GLY A 457 -50.08 -9.72 -36.01
N ILE A 458 -49.00 -10.37 -35.64
CA ILE A 458 -47.90 -10.67 -36.53
C ILE A 458 -47.40 -12.07 -36.12
N LYS A 459 -47.62 -13.05 -37.00
CA LYS A 459 -47.15 -14.44 -36.86
C LYS A 459 -45.62 -14.51 -36.89
N LYS A 460 -44.98 -14.68 -35.72
CA LYS A 460 -43.57 -15.12 -35.57
C LYS A 460 -43.45 -16.36 -34.66
N GLU A 461 -44.42 -17.24 -34.63
CA GLU A 461 -44.49 -18.35 -33.67
C GLU A 461 -43.45 -19.49 -33.83
N GLY A 462 -42.81 -19.61 -34.99
CA GLY A 462 -41.86 -20.71 -35.23
C GLY A 462 -40.44 -20.44 -34.79
N ALA A 463 -39.93 -19.24 -34.96
CA ALA A 463 -38.55 -18.86 -34.62
C ALA A 463 -38.35 -18.72 -33.12
N ASP A 464 -39.35 -18.21 -32.40
CA ASP A 464 -39.26 -18.00 -30.95
C ASP A 464 -39.30 -19.30 -30.15
N LYS A 465 -40.06 -20.31 -30.61
CA LYS A 465 -40.07 -21.66 -29.99
C LYS A 465 -38.74 -22.40 -30.14
N ASN A 466 -38.08 -22.28 -31.29
CA ASN A 466 -36.77 -22.89 -31.51
C ASN A 466 -35.67 -22.17 -30.69
N ARG A 467 -35.74 -20.84 -30.58
CA ARG A 467 -34.83 -20.04 -29.74
C ARG A 467 -35.01 -20.34 -28.26
N LEU A 468 -36.26 -20.46 -27.77
CA LEU A 468 -36.57 -20.88 -26.40
C LEU A 468 -36.03 -22.28 -26.05
N LYS A 469 -36.14 -23.25 -26.98
CA LYS A 469 -35.56 -24.57 -26.80
C LYS A 469 -34.05 -24.55 -26.73
N ALA A 470 -33.40 -23.73 -27.58
CA ALA A 470 -31.94 -23.56 -27.54
C ALA A 470 -31.49 -22.91 -26.23
N ILE A 471 -32.16 -21.81 -25.80
CA ILE A 471 -31.87 -21.14 -24.53
C ILE A 471 -32.04 -22.06 -23.34
N ASN A 472 -33.13 -22.89 -23.30
CA ASN A 472 -33.37 -23.85 -22.22
C ASN A 472 -32.30 -24.95 -22.16
N ARG A 473 -31.78 -25.43 -23.30
CA ARG A 473 -30.66 -26.37 -23.33
C ARG A 473 -29.37 -25.68 -22.80
N SER A 474 -29.03 -24.53 -23.32
CA SER A 474 -27.85 -23.81 -22.87
C SER A 474 -27.92 -23.46 -21.38
N LEU A 475 -29.08 -23.07 -20.86
CA LEU A 475 -29.31 -22.82 -19.43
C LEU A 475 -29.13 -24.11 -18.59
N ALA A 476 -29.62 -25.26 -19.06
CA ALA A 476 -29.46 -26.55 -18.36
C ALA A 476 -27.97 -26.90 -18.27
N ASP A 477 -27.24 -26.83 -19.40
CA ASP A 477 -25.81 -27.15 -19.48
C ASP A 477 -24.96 -26.21 -18.62
N LEU A 478 -25.25 -24.87 -18.65
CA LEU A 478 -24.53 -23.89 -17.85
C LEU A 478 -24.83 -24.03 -16.35
N LYS A 479 -26.08 -24.32 -15.98
CA LYS A 479 -26.46 -24.56 -14.58
C LYS A 479 -25.83 -25.84 -14.04
N GLU A 480 -25.74 -26.89 -14.83
CA GLU A 480 -25.04 -28.12 -14.44
C GLU A 480 -23.55 -27.89 -14.23
N LYS A 481 -22.89 -27.19 -15.17
CA LYS A 481 -21.47 -26.78 -15.03
C LYS A 481 -21.23 -25.89 -13.81
N ALA A 482 -22.08 -24.89 -13.63
CA ALA A 482 -21.96 -23.98 -12.48
C ALA A 482 -22.13 -24.71 -11.14
N ARG A 483 -23.12 -25.67 -11.07
CA ARG A 483 -23.34 -26.46 -9.87
C ARG A 483 -22.20 -27.43 -9.58
N ALA A 484 -21.65 -28.09 -10.59
CA ALA A 484 -20.49 -28.98 -10.43
C ALA A 484 -19.27 -28.21 -9.96
N PHE A 485 -19.05 -27.01 -10.53
CA PHE A 485 -17.95 -26.12 -10.15
C PHE A 485 -18.13 -25.57 -8.70
N GLU A 486 -19.34 -25.16 -8.34
CA GLU A 486 -19.67 -24.67 -7.00
C GLU A 486 -19.48 -25.74 -5.93
N LEU A 487 -19.90 -26.98 -6.17
CA LEU A 487 -19.69 -28.07 -5.23
C LEU A 487 -18.20 -28.37 -5.03
N LYS A 488 -17.43 -28.37 -6.10
CA LYS A 488 -15.99 -28.59 -6.03
C LYS A 488 -15.29 -27.44 -5.27
N TRP A 489 -15.61 -26.20 -5.59
CA TRP A 489 -15.11 -25.02 -4.88
C TRP A 489 -15.44 -25.05 -3.39
N LYS A 490 -16.69 -25.39 -3.01
CA LYS A 490 -17.08 -25.49 -1.60
C LYS A 490 -16.28 -26.58 -0.87
N SER A 491 -16.07 -27.73 -1.49
CA SER A 491 -15.30 -28.82 -0.88
C SER A 491 -13.82 -28.48 -0.71
N GLU A 492 -13.20 -27.78 -1.68
CA GLU A 492 -11.82 -27.27 -1.53
C GLU A 492 -11.74 -26.22 -0.43
N LYS A 493 -12.68 -25.27 -0.39
CA LYS A 493 -12.76 -24.21 0.62
C LYS A 493 -12.89 -24.75 2.05
N GLU A 494 -13.76 -25.73 2.26
CA GLU A 494 -13.96 -26.37 3.58
C GLU A 494 -12.69 -27.06 4.08
N LEU A 495 -11.98 -27.76 3.20
CA LEU A 495 -10.72 -28.42 3.56
C LEU A 495 -9.62 -27.40 3.88
N ILE A 496 -9.51 -26.34 3.10
CA ILE A 496 -8.55 -25.25 3.37
C ILE A 496 -8.85 -24.56 4.70
N GLN A 497 -10.12 -24.27 4.99
CA GLN A 497 -10.53 -23.68 6.27
C GLN A 497 -10.23 -24.61 7.45
N LYS A 498 -10.42 -25.92 7.28
CA LYS A 498 -10.08 -26.93 8.29
C LYS A 498 -8.58 -26.98 8.56
N ILE A 499 -7.75 -26.99 7.51
CA ILE A 499 -6.29 -26.96 7.61
C ILE A 499 -5.83 -25.72 8.36
N ARG A 500 -6.41 -24.55 8.01
CA ARG A 500 -6.11 -23.26 8.67
C ARG A 500 -6.48 -23.29 10.15
N GLY A 501 -7.66 -23.82 10.51
CA GLY A 501 -8.08 -23.93 11.90
C GLY A 501 -7.11 -24.77 12.73
N LEU A 502 -6.73 -25.95 12.19
CA LEU A 502 -5.78 -26.86 12.86
C LEU A 502 -4.38 -26.25 13.01
N LYS A 503 -3.87 -25.52 12.02
CA LYS A 503 -2.57 -24.83 12.11
C LYS A 503 -2.58 -23.73 13.17
N LYS A 504 -3.65 -22.93 13.26
CA LYS A 504 -3.81 -21.91 14.30
C LYS A 504 -3.85 -22.53 15.70
N GLU A 505 -4.47 -23.70 15.84
CA GLU A 505 -4.49 -24.44 17.12
C GLU A 505 -3.11 -24.96 17.48
N ILE A 506 -2.34 -25.49 16.52
CA ILE A 506 -0.95 -25.91 16.73
C ILE A 506 -0.10 -24.74 17.20
N ASP A 507 -0.23 -23.57 16.58
CA ASP A 507 0.53 -22.37 16.96
C ASP A 507 0.21 -21.93 18.39
N THR A 508 -1.07 -21.89 18.77
CA THR A 508 -1.49 -21.55 20.13
C THR A 508 -0.96 -22.55 21.16
N LEU A 509 -0.93 -23.84 20.84
CA LEU A 509 -0.38 -24.88 21.70
C LEU A 509 1.17 -24.83 21.78
N THR A 510 1.84 -24.52 20.68
CA THR A 510 3.28 -24.31 20.65
C THR A 510 3.68 -23.17 21.59
N PHE A 511 2.96 -22.05 21.48
CA PHE A 511 3.17 -20.91 22.37
C PHE A 511 2.91 -21.26 23.86
N GLN A 512 1.84 -22.01 24.16
CA GLN A 512 1.56 -22.48 25.51
C GLN A 512 2.67 -23.41 26.03
N SER A 513 3.23 -24.26 25.17
CA SER A 513 4.36 -25.11 25.50
C SER A 513 5.61 -24.31 25.85
N GLU A 514 5.91 -23.24 25.10
CA GLU A 514 7.04 -22.35 25.40
C GLU A 514 6.86 -21.63 26.75
N ILE A 515 5.66 -21.13 27.05
CA ILE A 515 5.35 -20.51 28.33
C ILE A 515 5.54 -21.55 29.48
N ALA A 516 4.99 -22.74 29.30
CA ALA A 516 5.14 -23.81 30.29
C ALA A 516 6.61 -24.24 30.51
N GLN A 517 7.41 -24.25 29.44
CA GLN A 517 8.85 -24.53 29.51
C GLN A 517 9.59 -23.44 30.31
N ARG A 518 9.26 -22.16 30.10
CA ARG A 518 9.83 -21.04 30.88
C ARG A 518 9.43 -21.10 32.37
N GLN A 519 8.24 -21.64 32.68
CA GLN A 519 7.73 -21.85 34.04
C GLN A 519 8.23 -23.15 34.68
N ALA A 520 9.15 -23.86 33.99
CA ALA A 520 9.68 -25.19 34.43
C ALA A 520 8.58 -26.26 34.61
N ASN A 521 7.41 -26.11 33.99
CA ASN A 521 6.34 -27.11 34.05
C ASN A 521 6.52 -28.15 32.93
N LEU A 522 7.47 -29.05 33.14
CA LEU A 522 7.87 -30.08 32.17
C LEU A 522 6.76 -31.06 31.84
N GLN A 523 5.82 -31.31 32.76
CA GLN A 523 4.68 -32.22 32.56
C GLN A 523 3.74 -31.66 31.50
N LYS A 524 3.39 -30.35 31.58
CA LYS A 524 2.56 -29.67 30.61
C LYS A 524 3.23 -29.53 29.24
N VAL A 525 4.53 -29.30 29.22
CA VAL A 525 5.34 -29.28 27.99
C VAL A 525 5.27 -30.64 27.29
N ALA A 526 5.45 -31.74 28.05
CA ALA A 526 5.40 -33.08 27.49
C ALA A 526 4.02 -33.44 26.93
N GLU A 527 2.94 -33.11 27.64
CA GLU A 527 1.56 -33.32 27.19
C GLU A 527 1.27 -32.59 25.85
N ILE A 528 1.68 -31.33 25.75
CA ILE A 528 1.45 -30.53 24.55
C ILE A 528 2.34 -31.01 23.41
N LYS A 529 3.64 -31.10 23.62
CA LYS A 529 4.64 -31.35 22.57
C LYS A 529 4.64 -32.77 22.02
N TYR A 530 4.38 -33.76 22.89
CA TYR A 530 4.41 -35.19 22.51
C TYR A 530 3.00 -35.80 22.41
N GLY A 531 1.96 -35.18 22.95
CA GLY A 531 0.56 -35.61 22.85
C GLY A 531 -0.22 -34.83 21.79
N LYS A 532 -0.62 -33.60 22.12
CA LYS A 532 -1.59 -32.83 21.32
C LYS A 532 -1.07 -32.38 19.95
N ILE A 533 0.13 -31.82 19.88
CA ILE A 533 0.70 -31.33 18.60
C ILE A 533 0.84 -32.44 17.56
N PRO A 534 1.39 -33.65 17.88
CA PRO A 534 1.49 -34.74 16.91
C PRO A 534 0.11 -35.26 16.39
N GLU A 535 -0.93 -35.21 17.23
CA GLU A 535 -2.29 -35.57 16.80
C GLU A 535 -2.84 -34.57 15.78
N LEU A 536 -2.74 -33.28 16.08
CA LEU A 536 -3.17 -32.23 15.15
C LEU A 536 -2.36 -32.25 13.84
N LEU A 537 -1.06 -32.52 13.90
CA LEU A 537 -0.23 -32.69 12.71
C LEU A 537 -0.67 -33.89 11.84
N LYS A 538 -1.11 -35.00 12.47
CA LYS A 538 -1.71 -36.11 11.71
C LYS A 538 -3.02 -35.72 11.02
N GLU A 539 -3.85 -34.90 11.70
CA GLU A 539 -5.09 -34.38 11.10
C GLU A 539 -4.82 -33.42 9.94
N VAL A 540 -3.85 -32.52 10.10
CA VAL A 540 -3.41 -31.61 9.00
C VAL A 540 -2.97 -32.44 7.80
N ARG A 541 -2.08 -33.42 7.98
CA ARG A 541 -1.62 -34.30 6.89
C ARG A 541 -2.75 -35.08 6.22
N LYS A 542 -3.77 -35.47 6.99
CA LYS A 542 -4.95 -36.16 6.45
C LYS A 542 -5.81 -35.23 5.61
N ALA A 543 -6.00 -34.00 6.07
CA ALA A 543 -6.73 -32.96 5.33
C ALA A 543 -5.97 -32.55 4.05
N GLU A 544 -4.64 -32.34 4.12
CA GLU A 544 -3.78 -32.05 2.97
C GLU A 544 -3.83 -33.16 1.90
N LYS A 545 -3.80 -34.43 2.31
CA LYS A 545 -3.97 -35.55 1.38
C LYS A 545 -5.37 -35.58 0.77
N GLY A 546 -6.41 -35.22 1.52
CA GLY A 546 -7.78 -35.08 1.01
C GLY A 546 -7.89 -34.01 -0.06
N LEU A 547 -7.27 -32.86 0.18
CA LEU A 547 -7.25 -31.73 -0.73
C LEU A 547 -6.48 -32.05 -2.02
N ALA A 548 -5.29 -32.66 -1.89
CA ALA A 548 -4.50 -33.10 -3.04
C ALA A 548 -5.26 -34.07 -3.97
N LYS A 549 -6.10 -34.94 -3.42
CA LYS A 549 -6.96 -35.84 -4.22
C LYS A 549 -8.03 -35.09 -5.01
N ILE A 550 -8.60 -34.03 -4.45
CA ILE A 550 -9.63 -33.23 -5.12
C ILE A 550 -9.02 -32.38 -6.23
N GLN A 551 -7.80 -31.91 -6.01
CA GLN A 551 -7.07 -31.03 -6.94
C GLN A 551 -6.39 -31.76 -8.12
N THR A 552 -6.36 -33.08 -8.13
CA THR A 552 -5.68 -33.90 -9.19
C THR A 552 -6.22 -33.60 -10.59
N ASN A 553 -7.49 -33.19 -10.74
CA ASN A 553 -8.17 -33.03 -12.06
C ASN A 553 -8.43 -31.57 -12.50
N HIS A 554 -8.04 -30.58 -11.78
CA HIS A 554 -8.04 -29.11 -12.00
C HIS A 554 -8.12 -28.42 -10.63
N ARG A 555 -7.08 -27.73 -10.30
CA ARG A 555 -6.96 -26.91 -9.09
C ARG A 555 -7.79 -25.63 -9.27
N ILE A 556 -8.76 -25.38 -8.41
CA ILE A 556 -9.58 -24.17 -8.43
C ILE A 556 -8.97 -23.11 -7.51
N LEU A 557 -8.52 -23.50 -6.31
CA LEU A 557 -7.93 -22.60 -5.32
C LEU A 557 -6.45 -22.91 -5.13
N LYS A 558 -5.62 -21.86 -5.14
CA LYS A 558 -4.20 -21.93 -4.77
C LYS A 558 -4.10 -21.86 -3.24
N GLU A 559 -3.14 -22.57 -2.65
CA GLU A 559 -2.84 -22.55 -1.21
C GLU A 559 -1.47 -21.96 -0.91
N GLU A 560 -0.65 -21.83 -1.92
CA GLU A 560 0.74 -21.42 -1.81
C GLU A 560 0.99 -20.18 -2.66
N ILE A 561 1.70 -19.22 -2.09
CA ILE A 561 2.19 -18.05 -2.82
C ILE A 561 3.41 -18.45 -3.63
N GLU A 562 3.39 -18.16 -4.91
CA GLU A 562 4.44 -18.39 -5.88
C GLU A 562 5.04 -17.05 -6.36
N GLU A 563 6.13 -17.13 -7.09
CA GLU A 563 6.80 -15.97 -7.69
C GLU A 563 5.85 -15.13 -8.57
N GLU A 564 4.95 -15.81 -9.31
CA GLU A 564 3.97 -15.15 -10.18
C GLU A 564 3.00 -14.26 -9.40
N ASP A 565 2.60 -14.66 -8.18
CA ASP A 565 1.67 -13.91 -7.36
C ASP A 565 2.33 -12.62 -6.86
N ILE A 566 3.60 -12.68 -6.46
CA ILE A 566 4.41 -11.51 -6.11
C ILE A 566 4.56 -10.58 -7.33
N ALA A 567 4.88 -11.17 -8.50
CA ALA A 567 5.02 -10.42 -9.73
C ALA A 567 3.72 -9.70 -10.15
N GLN A 568 2.56 -10.31 -9.90
CA GLN A 568 1.26 -9.66 -10.12
C GLN A 568 1.04 -8.44 -9.23
N VAL A 569 1.43 -8.52 -7.95
CA VAL A 569 1.32 -7.38 -7.02
C VAL A 569 2.25 -6.25 -7.46
N VAL A 570 3.50 -6.57 -7.81
CA VAL A 570 4.45 -5.58 -8.36
C VAL A 570 3.90 -4.93 -9.62
N SER A 571 3.31 -5.73 -10.53
CA SER A 571 2.67 -5.23 -11.74
C SER A 571 1.52 -4.25 -11.43
N LYS A 572 0.75 -4.54 -10.40
CA LYS A 572 -0.37 -3.71 -9.95
C LYS A 572 0.11 -2.36 -9.38
N TRP A 573 1.19 -2.37 -8.61
CA TRP A 573 1.76 -1.17 -8.01
C TRP A 573 2.48 -0.28 -9.02
N THR A 574 3.27 -0.91 -9.90
CA THR A 574 4.13 -0.19 -10.87
C THR A 574 3.47 0.05 -12.22
N GLY A 575 2.38 -0.68 -12.51
CA GLY A 575 1.73 -0.68 -13.83
C GLY A 575 2.52 -1.44 -14.90
N ILE A 576 3.56 -2.19 -14.53
CA ILE A 576 4.42 -2.96 -15.46
C ILE A 576 3.96 -4.41 -15.44
N PRO A 577 3.71 -5.05 -16.58
CA PRO A 577 3.38 -6.46 -16.63
C PRO A 577 4.61 -7.34 -16.33
N VAL A 578 4.89 -7.58 -15.05
CA VAL A 578 6.06 -8.31 -14.55
C VAL A 578 5.99 -9.82 -14.82
N THR A 579 4.78 -10.38 -14.92
CA THR A 579 4.55 -11.81 -15.14
C THR A 579 5.11 -12.40 -16.44
N ARG A 580 5.54 -11.55 -17.39
CA ARG A 580 6.12 -11.99 -18.67
C ARG A 580 7.60 -11.71 -18.81
N LEU A 581 8.27 -11.24 -17.75
CA LEU A 581 9.62 -10.69 -17.83
C LEU A 581 10.75 -11.75 -17.72
N MET A 582 10.51 -12.92 -17.12
CA MET A 582 11.60 -13.79 -16.70
C MET A 582 12.12 -14.76 -17.79
N GLU A 583 11.28 -15.38 -18.59
CA GLU A 583 11.72 -16.32 -19.62
C GLU A 583 11.53 -15.83 -21.07
N GLU A 584 10.49 -15.02 -21.33
CA GLU A 584 10.18 -14.50 -22.66
C GLU A 584 11.00 -13.26 -23.05
N GLU A 585 11.62 -12.55 -22.10
CA GLU A 585 12.32 -11.28 -22.37
C GLU A 585 13.56 -11.51 -23.26
N ALA A 586 14.35 -12.54 -22.99
CA ALA A 586 15.51 -12.86 -23.81
C ALA A 586 15.13 -13.21 -25.26
N LYS A 587 14.09 -14.03 -25.46
CA LYS A 587 13.58 -14.39 -26.80
C LYS A 587 12.94 -13.21 -27.53
N LYS A 588 12.28 -12.31 -26.79
CA LYS A 588 11.74 -11.07 -27.37
C LYS A 588 12.84 -10.12 -27.81
N LEU A 589 13.87 -9.93 -26.99
CA LEU A 589 15.02 -9.09 -27.32
C LEU A 589 15.81 -9.63 -28.54
N GLU A 590 15.85 -10.95 -28.71
CA GLU A 590 16.43 -11.58 -29.91
C GLU A 590 15.67 -11.17 -31.18
N LYS A 591 14.33 -11.09 -31.14
CA LYS A 591 13.48 -10.74 -32.29
C LYS A 591 13.06 -9.26 -32.32
N MET A 592 13.75 -8.40 -31.60
CA MET A 592 13.39 -6.99 -31.44
C MET A 592 13.36 -6.25 -32.78
N GLU A 593 14.37 -6.47 -33.65
CA GLU A 593 14.41 -5.79 -34.92
C GLU A 593 13.26 -6.18 -35.83
N GLU A 594 12.88 -7.45 -35.84
CA GLU A 594 11.79 -7.95 -36.65
C GLU A 594 10.45 -7.32 -36.20
N ILE A 595 10.19 -7.33 -34.91
CA ILE A 595 8.95 -6.80 -34.33
C ILE A 595 8.82 -5.29 -34.58
N ILE A 596 9.91 -4.52 -34.36
CA ILE A 596 9.88 -3.07 -34.56
C ILE A 596 9.80 -2.72 -36.05
N SER A 597 10.49 -3.48 -36.95
CA SER A 597 10.45 -3.24 -38.38
C SER A 597 9.08 -3.47 -39.02
N HIS A 598 8.24 -4.30 -38.42
CA HIS A 598 6.83 -4.40 -38.84
C HIS A 598 6.04 -3.10 -38.69
N ARG A 599 6.46 -2.24 -37.77
CA ARG A 599 5.79 -0.97 -37.49
C ARG A 599 6.52 0.24 -38.06
N VAL A 600 7.85 0.23 -38.05
CA VAL A 600 8.71 1.31 -38.52
C VAL A 600 9.34 0.89 -39.82
N ILE A 601 8.85 1.45 -40.91
CA ILE A 601 9.28 1.10 -42.28
C ILE A 601 10.50 1.94 -42.73
N GLY A 602 11.46 1.34 -43.40
CA GLY A 602 12.58 2.02 -44.08
C GLY A 602 13.72 2.44 -43.16
N GLN A 603 13.73 2.10 -41.86
CA GLN A 603 14.71 2.58 -40.88
C GLN A 603 15.54 1.43 -40.28
N ARG A 604 15.99 0.48 -41.07
CA ARG A 604 16.66 -0.74 -40.63
C ARG A 604 17.92 -0.48 -39.80
N GLU A 605 18.77 0.45 -40.21
CA GLU A 605 20.01 0.80 -39.50
C GLU A 605 19.72 1.42 -38.13
N ALA A 606 18.72 2.31 -38.09
CA ALA A 606 18.26 2.92 -36.85
C ALA A 606 17.75 1.88 -35.85
N ILE A 607 16.90 0.95 -36.32
CA ILE A 607 16.35 -0.12 -35.49
C ILE A 607 17.45 -1.02 -34.94
N LEU A 608 18.44 -1.38 -35.78
CA LEU A 608 19.57 -2.22 -35.39
C LEU A 608 20.42 -1.54 -34.29
N ALA A 609 20.75 -0.25 -34.46
CA ALA A 609 21.52 0.51 -33.46
C ALA A 609 20.79 0.58 -32.10
N ILE A 610 19.49 0.87 -32.13
CA ILE A 610 18.65 0.90 -30.92
C ILE A 610 18.62 -0.48 -30.24
N SER A 611 18.41 -1.54 -31.04
CA SER A 611 18.30 -2.91 -30.50
C SER A 611 19.62 -3.35 -29.86
N ASN A 612 20.75 -3.04 -30.46
CA ASN A 612 22.07 -3.37 -29.92
C ASN A 612 22.36 -2.61 -28.60
N ALA A 613 22.04 -1.32 -28.55
CA ALA A 613 22.20 -0.52 -27.31
C ALA A 613 21.36 -1.06 -26.16
N ILE A 614 20.09 -1.39 -26.41
CA ILE A 614 19.18 -1.94 -25.41
C ILE A 614 19.64 -3.33 -24.97
N ARG A 615 20.11 -4.19 -25.86
CA ARG A 615 20.68 -5.49 -25.51
C ARG A 615 21.90 -5.35 -24.61
N ARG A 616 22.83 -4.41 -24.92
CA ARG A 616 24.02 -4.13 -24.07
C ARG A 616 23.59 -3.73 -22.64
N SER A 617 22.62 -2.84 -22.55
CA SER A 617 22.09 -2.39 -21.25
C SER A 617 21.43 -3.53 -20.47
N ARG A 618 20.59 -4.34 -21.11
CA ARG A 618 19.89 -5.47 -20.46
C ARG A 618 20.82 -6.64 -20.10
N ALA A 619 21.92 -6.81 -20.83
CA ALA A 619 22.94 -7.78 -20.49
C ALA A 619 23.84 -7.37 -19.31
N GLY A 620 23.62 -6.18 -18.71
CA GLY A 620 24.42 -5.69 -17.60
C GLY A 620 25.85 -5.28 -17.96
N ILE A 621 26.14 -5.05 -19.29
CA ILE A 621 27.45 -4.67 -19.76
C ILE A 621 27.64 -3.13 -19.79
N SER A 622 26.53 -2.39 -19.65
CA SER A 622 26.53 -0.92 -19.57
C SER A 622 26.79 -0.44 -18.13
N GLU A 623 27.17 0.82 -17.96
CA GLU A 623 27.35 1.45 -16.65
C GLU A 623 26.02 1.46 -15.86
N GLU A 624 26.06 1.00 -14.62
CA GLU A 624 24.87 0.81 -13.75
C GLU A 624 24.10 2.11 -13.42
N ASN A 625 24.76 3.26 -13.55
CA ASN A 625 24.21 4.55 -13.17
C ASN A 625 23.64 5.36 -14.33
N ARG A 626 23.43 4.77 -15.51
CA ARG A 626 22.87 5.45 -16.68
C ARG A 626 21.44 5.00 -17.01
N PRO A 627 20.68 5.78 -17.82
CA PRO A 627 19.44 5.31 -18.41
C PRO A 627 19.64 4.01 -19.23
N LEU A 628 18.55 3.24 -19.45
CA LEU A 628 18.58 2.02 -20.28
C LEU A 628 19.09 2.26 -21.70
N GLY A 629 18.98 3.48 -22.20
CA GLY A 629 19.53 3.94 -23.44
C GLY A 629 19.23 5.42 -23.66
N SER A 630 20.18 6.11 -24.29
CA SER A 630 20.05 7.52 -24.64
C SER A 630 20.33 7.68 -26.13
N PHE A 631 19.36 8.20 -26.87
CA PHE A 631 19.42 8.25 -28.34
C PHE A 631 19.13 9.66 -28.84
N MET A 632 19.91 10.08 -29.84
CA MET A 632 19.62 11.29 -30.61
C MET A 632 19.19 10.91 -32.03
N PHE A 633 17.92 11.22 -32.38
CA PHE A 633 17.33 10.92 -33.69
C PHE A 633 17.40 12.14 -34.59
N LEU A 634 18.20 12.03 -35.64
CA LEU A 634 18.39 13.09 -36.63
C LEU A 634 17.63 12.78 -37.92
N GLY A 635 17.10 13.80 -38.57
CA GLY A 635 16.46 13.66 -39.86
C GLY A 635 15.29 14.57 -40.08
N PRO A 636 14.77 14.66 -41.31
CA PRO A 636 13.62 15.52 -41.63
C PRO A 636 12.34 15.10 -40.89
N THR A 637 11.33 15.96 -40.98
CA THR A 637 10.03 15.65 -40.38
C THR A 637 9.32 14.52 -41.15
N GLY A 638 8.57 13.68 -40.45
CA GLY A 638 7.74 12.65 -41.09
C GLY A 638 8.47 11.36 -41.52
N VAL A 639 9.74 11.14 -41.13
CA VAL A 639 10.51 9.92 -41.43
C VAL A 639 10.30 8.79 -40.42
N GLY A 640 9.55 9.04 -39.33
CA GLY A 640 9.22 8.01 -38.37
C GLY A 640 9.90 8.12 -37.00
N LYS A 641 10.60 9.21 -36.66
CA LYS A 641 11.28 9.40 -35.35
C LYS A 641 10.36 9.15 -34.17
N THR A 642 9.23 9.83 -34.10
CA THR A 642 8.23 9.69 -33.01
C THR A 642 7.53 8.32 -33.02
N GLU A 643 7.32 7.71 -34.22
CA GLU A 643 6.70 6.38 -34.30
C GLU A 643 7.67 5.29 -33.80
N THR A 644 8.98 5.48 -34.02
CA THR A 644 10.01 4.60 -33.43
C THR A 644 9.98 4.64 -31.90
N ALA A 645 9.89 5.84 -31.31
CA ALA A 645 9.78 5.99 -29.84
C ALA A 645 8.50 5.31 -29.31
N ARG A 646 7.37 5.44 -30.03
CA ARG A 646 6.12 4.76 -29.66
C ARG A 646 6.19 3.24 -29.82
N ALA A 647 6.80 2.77 -30.91
CA ALA A 647 7.02 1.34 -31.15
C ALA A 647 7.91 0.73 -30.05
N LEU A 648 8.93 1.47 -29.62
CA LEU A 648 9.84 1.07 -28.55
C LEU A 648 9.12 1.00 -27.19
N ALA A 649 8.29 1.98 -26.85
CA ALA A 649 7.47 1.97 -25.65
C ALA A 649 6.50 0.77 -25.64
N GLY A 650 5.83 0.50 -26.76
CA GLY A 650 4.94 -0.66 -26.91
C GLY A 650 5.68 -1.99 -26.84
N PHE A 651 6.91 -2.07 -27.34
CA PHE A 651 7.72 -3.29 -27.31
C PHE A 651 8.27 -3.59 -25.91
N LEU A 652 8.93 -2.60 -25.27
CA LEU A 652 9.64 -2.80 -24.02
C LEU A 652 8.69 -2.85 -22.81
N PHE A 653 7.66 -1.99 -22.80
CA PHE A 653 6.77 -1.83 -21.67
C PHE A 653 5.35 -2.37 -21.93
N ASN A 654 5.10 -3.01 -23.07
CA ASN A 654 3.81 -3.51 -23.53
C ASN A 654 2.67 -2.45 -23.48
N ASN A 655 3.04 -1.17 -23.42
CA ASN A 655 2.10 -0.06 -23.30
C ASN A 655 2.61 1.14 -24.13
N GLU A 656 1.86 1.53 -25.14
CA GLU A 656 2.19 2.72 -25.93
C GLU A 656 2.07 4.02 -25.13
N ASN A 657 1.28 4.03 -24.06
CA ASN A 657 1.13 5.17 -23.16
C ASN A 657 2.32 5.33 -22.18
N ALA A 658 3.29 4.40 -22.21
CA ALA A 658 4.56 4.57 -21.51
C ALA A 658 5.49 5.57 -22.22
N LEU A 659 5.06 6.17 -23.34
CA LEU A 659 5.73 7.27 -24.02
C LEU A 659 5.37 8.61 -23.36
N VAL A 660 6.35 9.26 -22.75
CA VAL A 660 6.26 10.63 -22.23
C VAL A 660 6.86 11.57 -23.27
N ARG A 661 6.06 12.43 -23.87
CA ARG A 661 6.53 13.41 -24.87
C ARG A 661 6.61 14.80 -24.26
N LEU A 662 7.75 15.44 -24.38
CA LEU A 662 8.00 16.84 -24.04
C LEU A 662 8.44 17.55 -25.32
N ASP A 663 7.73 18.61 -25.68
CA ASP A 663 8.06 19.46 -26.81
C ASP A 663 8.99 20.58 -26.33
N MET A 664 10.23 20.59 -26.80
CA MET A 664 11.23 21.53 -26.32
C MET A 664 10.97 22.97 -26.79
N SER A 665 10.06 23.17 -27.73
CA SER A 665 9.60 24.52 -28.09
C SER A 665 8.87 25.22 -26.93
N GLU A 666 8.33 24.47 -25.97
CA GLU A 666 7.70 25.01 -24.75
C GLU A 666 8.73 25.42 -23.68
N TYR A 667 10.03 25.04 -23.86
CA TYR A 667 11.13 25.26 -22.90
C TYR A 667 12.25 26.13 -23.45
N MET A 668 11.90 27.11 -24.30
CA MET A 668 12.82 28.07 -24.91
C MET A 668 13.30 29.15 -23.92
N GLU A 669 12.50 29.44 -22.90
CA GLU A 669 12.78 30.50 -21.93
C GLU A 669 13.22 29.94 -20.58
N LYS A 670 14.14 30.66 -19.90
CA LYS A 670 14.72 30.23 -18.63
C LYS A 670 13.67 29.92 -17.56
N HIS A 671 12.59 30.69 -17.46
CA HIS A 671 11.55 30.44 -16.48
C HIS A 671 10.70 29.19 -16.75
N THR A 672 10.65 28.72 -17.98
CA THR A 672 9.92 27.48 -18.33
C THR A 672 10.74 26.24 -17.98
N VAL A 673 12.08 26.35 -17.89
CA VAL A 673 12.95 25.23 -17.46
C VAL A 673 12.66 24.81 -16.02
N SER A 674 12.26 25.75 -15.15
CA SER A 674 11.84 25.43 -13.77
C SER A 674 10.62 24.51 -13.71
N LYS A 675 9.79 24.44 -14.75
CA LYS A 675 8.69 23.46 -14.82
C LYS A 675 9.20 22.01 -14.92
N ILE A 676 10.40 21.77 -15.45
CA ILE A 676 10.98 20.42 -15.56
C ILE A 676 11.39 19.89 -14.18
N ILE A 677 12.04 20.74 -13.35
CA ILE A 677 12.62 20.35 -12.05
C ILE A 677 11.73 20.79 -10.88
N GLY A 678 10.89 21.79 -11.06
CA GLY A 678 10.09 22.45 -10.03
C GLY A 678 10.63 23.86 -9.71
N SER A 679 9.76 24.72 -9.23
CA SER A 679 10.12 26.09 -8.84
C SER A 679 10.92 26.10 -7.52
N PRO A 680 11.92 26.96 -7.35
CA PRO A 680 12.63 27.15 -6.08
C PRO A 680 11.69 27.60 -4.96
N PRO A 681 12.06 27.41 -3.69
CA PRO A 681 11.29 27.90 -2.55
C PRO A 681 11.02 29.41 -2.65
N GLY A 682 9.76 29.81 -2.45
CA GLY A 682 9.34 31.22 -2.51
C GLY A 682 8.81 31.68 -3.87
N TYR A 683 8.85 30.88 -4.92
CA TYR A 683 8.25 31.20 -6.22
C TYR A 683 6.91 30.49 -6.42
N VAL A 684 6.06 31.10 -7.25
CA VAL A 684 4.74 30.53 -7.61
C VAL A 684 4.93 29.18 -8.28
N GLY A 685 4.17 28.14 -7.84
CA GLY A 685 4.28 26.76 -8.35
C GLY A 685 5.24 25.85 -7.59
N TYR A 686 5.85 26.30 -6.46
CA TYR A 686 6.71 25.46 -5.63
C TYR A 686 6.01 24.19 -5.13
N GLU A 687 4.70 24.25 -4.87
CA GLU A 687 3.92 23.09 -4.39
C GLU A 687 3.69 22.02 -5.46
N GLU A 688 3.71 22.35 -6.74
CA GLU A 688 3.38 21.45 -7.84
C GLU A 688 4.50 20.43 -8.16
N GLY A 689 5.76 20.71 -7.75
CA GLY A 689 6.91 19.86 -8.09
C GLY A 689 7.32 19.97 -9.57
N GLY A 690 8.38 19.27 -9.99
CA GLY A 690 8.82 19.26 -11.39
C GLY A 690 8.02 18.29 -12.25
N GLN A 691 7.59 18.73 -13.41
CA GLN A 691 6.77 17.91 -14.32
C GLN A 691 7.47 16.61 -14.73
N LEU A 692 8.73 16.67 -15.16
CA LEU A 692 9.49 15.49 -15.56
C LEU A 692 9.83 14.60 -14.37
N THR A 693 10.29 15.18 -13.26
CA THR A 693 10.66 14.42 -12.06
C THR A 693 9.47 13.71 -11.45
N GLU A 694 8.28 14.33 -11.45
CA GLU A 694 7.08 13.70 -10.91
C GLU A 694 6.53 12.58 -11.80
N ILE A 695 6.57 12.76 -13.13
CA ILE A 695 6.17 11.70 -14.08
C ILE A 695 7.07 10.48 -13.91
N ILE A 696 8.39 10.66 -13.85
CA ILE A 696 9.35 9.55 -13.72
C ILE A 696 9.26 8.87 -12.36
N ARG A 697 9.01 9.60 -11.29
CA ARG A 697 8.77 8.97 -9.98
C ARG A 697 7.53 8.09 -9.99
N ARG A 698 6.46 8.50 -10.68
CA ARG A 698 5.23 7.70 -10.81
C ARG A 698 5.36 6.57 -11.84
N ARG A 699 6.18 6.76 -12.88
CA ARG A 699 6.36 5.83 -14.00
C ARG A 699 7.83 5.72 -14.38
N PRO A 700 8.64 5.02 -13.57
CA PRO A 700 10.08 4.90 -13.81
C PRO A 700 10.42 4.14 -15.10
N TYR A 701 9.52 3.29 -15.58
CA TYR A 701 9.63 2.54 -16.81
C TYR A 701 8.90 3.27 -17.94
N SER A 702 9.58 4.17 -18.61
CA SER A 702 9.02 5.00 -19.69
C SER A 702 10.03 5.32 -20.76
N VAL A 703 9.54 5.61 -21.95
CA VAL A 703 10.32 6.24 -23.04
C VAL A 703 10.05 7.73 -22.98
N ILE A 704 11.08 8.51 -22.72
CA ILE A 704 11.01 9.97 -22.67
C ILE A 704 11.43 10.48 -24.04
N LEU A 705 10.55 11.16 -24.72
CA LEU A 705 10.79 11.78 -26.02
C LEU A 705 10.87 13.29 -25.84
N LEU A 706 12.08 13.84 -26.02
CA LEU A 706 12.33 15.27 -26.08
C LEU A 706 12.32 15.68 -27.56
N ASP A 707 11.24 16.28 -27.99
CA ASP A 707 11.03 16.62 -29.41
C ASP A 707 11.60 18.03 -29.69
N GLU A 708 12.31 18.18 -30.82
CA GLU A 708 12.96 19.41 -31.27
C GLU A 708 13.96 19.99 -30.24
N ILE A 709 14.91 19.14 -29.81
CA ILE A 709 15.86 19.48 -28.73
C ILE A 709 16.72 20.70 -29.00
N GLU A 710 16.98 21.05 -30.29
CA GLU A 710 17.67 22.26 -30.72
C GLU A 710 16.99 23.56 -30.30
N LYS A 711 15.71 23.53 -29.98
CA LYS A 711 14.96 24.70 -29.53
C LYS A 711 15.02 24.94 -28.01
N ALA A 712 15.55 23.98 -27.26
CA ALA A 712 15.60 24.05 -25.81
C ALA A 712 16.56 25.15 -25.30
N HIS A 713 16.21 25.78 -24.19
CA HIS A 713 17.09 26.70 -23.49
C HIS A 713 18.38 25.97 -23.03
N PRO A 714 19.56 26.62 -23.04
CA PRO A 714 20.83 25.98 -22.64
C PRO A 714 20.84 25.33 -21.25
N GLU A 715 20.04 25.79 -20.32
CA GLU A 715 19.90 25.16 -18.98
C GLU A 715 19.29 23.76 -19.04
N VAL A 716 18.48 23.46 -20.05
CA VAL A 716 17.90 22.11 -20.23
C VAL A 716 19.02 21.10 -20.47
N PHE A 717 20.07 21.45 -21.22
CA PHE A 717 21.19 20.55 -21.46
C PHE A 717 21.97 20.22 -20.18
N ASN A 718 22.07 21.15 -19.24
CA ASN A 718 22.69 20.88 -17.93
C ASN A 718 21.89 19.86 -17.11
N ILE A 719 20.56 19.92 -17.20
CA ILE A 719 19.66 18.93 -16.58
C ILE A 719 19.83 17.57 -17.23
N LEU A 720 19.90 17.55 -18.56
CA LEU A 720 20.07 16.31 -19.33
C LEU A 720 21.44 15.67 -19.07
N LEU A 721 22.51 16.46 -18.93
CA LEU A 721 23.83 15.96 -18.55
C LEU A 721 23.77 15.20 -17.22
N GLN A 722 23.11 15.75 -16.19
CA GLN A 722 22.93 15.05 -14.92
C GLN A 722 22.18 13.71 -15.09
N ILE A 723 21.14 13.69 -15.92
CA ILE A 723 20.38 12.45 -16.20
C ILE A 723 21.26 11.43 -16.92
N LEU A 724 22.04 11.86 -17.92
CA LEU A 724 22.89 10.99 -18.74
C LEU A 724 24.08 10.42 -17.97
N GLU A 725 24.62 11.17 -16.98
CA GLU A 725 25.77 10.75 -16.17
C GLU A 725 25.37 9.93 -14.96
N ASP A 726 24.47 10.49 -14.13
CA ASP A 726 24.10 9.94 -12.83
C ASP A 726 22.84 9.05 -12.89
N GLY A 727 22.09 9.05 -13.99
CA GLY A 727 20.80 8.36 -14.12
C GLY A 727 19.76 8.81 -13.12
N ARG A 728 19.90 10.04 -12.59
CA ARG A 728 18.99 10.61 -11.60
C ARG A 728 18.86 12.12 -11.78
N LEU A 729 17.74 12.65 -11.32
CA LEU A 729 17.49 14.09 -11.29
C LEU A 729 16.87 14.45 -9.95
N THR A 730 17.41 15.47 -9.28
CA THR A 730 16.88 15.97 -8.02
C THR A 730 15.95 17.15 -8.28
N ASP A 731 14.72 17.09 -7.78
CA ASP A 731 13.76 18.18 -7.91
C ASP A 731 14.06 19.35 -6.93
N ALA A 732 13.38 20.48 -7.12
CA ALA A 732 13.53 21.66 -6.26
C ALA A 732 13.14 21.40 -4.79
N LYS A 733 12.41 20.32 -4.50
CA LYS A 733 12.07 19.87 -3.14
C LYS A 733 13.12 18.91 -2.54
N GLY A 734 14.22 18.66 -3.23
CA GLY A 734 15.26 17.71 -2.84
C GLY A 734 14.89 16.23 -3.00
N ARG A 735 13.83 15.91 -3.75
CA ARG A 735 13.42 14.53 -4.03
C ARG A 735 14.15 14.03 -5.28
N VAL A 736 14.67 12.81 -5.22
CA VAL A 736 15.41 12.19 -6.32
C VAL A 736 14.46 11.38 -7.20
N ALA A 737 14.50 11.62 -8.52
CA ALA A 737 13.85 10.80 -9.53
C ALA A 737 14.91 9.97 -10.26
N SER A 738 14.73 8.63 -10.30
CA SER A 738 15.64 7.71 -10.96
C SER A 738 15.25 7.48 -12.42
N PHE A 739 16.18 7.68 -13.33
CA PHE A 739 16.04 7.46 -14.78
C PHE A 739 16.69 6.17 -15.26
N LYS A 740 17.24 5.35 -14.35
CA LYS A 740 17.97 4.10 -14.69
C LYS A 740 17.13 3.11 -15.50
N ASN A 741 15.82 3.14 -15.34
CA ASN A 741 14.88 2.28 -16.03
C ASN A 741 14.15 2.98 -17.20
N ALA A 742 14.52 4.23 -17.51
CA ALA A 742 13.94 5.00 -18.59
C ALA A 742 14.83 4.96 -19.85
N ILE A 743 14.22 5.20 -21.00
CA ILE A 743 14.92 5.43 -22.26
C ILE A 743 14.73 6.89 -22.65
N LEU A 744 15.82 7.57 -22.93
CA LEU A 744 15.81 8.96 -23.34
C LEU A 744 16.01 9.05 -24.84
N ILE A 745 15.06 9.67 -25.54
CA ILE A 745 15.10 9.90 -26.99
C ILE A 745 15.00 11.40 -27.23
N MET A 746 15.98 11.96 -27.91
CA MET A 746 16.00 13.35 -28.33
C MET A 746 15.83 13.41 -29.84
N THR A 747 14.90 14.21 -30.36
CA THR A 747 14.79 14.39 -31.82
C THR A 747 15.29 15.74 -32.22
N SER A 748 15.98 15.79 -33.36
CA SER A 748 16.44 17.03 -33.99
C SER A 748 16.25 17.01 -35.50
N ASN A 749 16.08 18.20 -36.05
CA ASN A 749 16.02 18.44 -37.49
C ASN A 749 17.32 19.00 -38.08
N ILE A 750 18.35 19.18 -37.25
CA ILE A 750 19.68 19.66 -37.68
C ILE A 750 20.26 18.71 -38.71
N GLY A 751 20.89 19.26 -39.72
CA GLY A 751 21.47 18.49 -40.82
C GLY A 751 20.46 17.86 -41.77
N SER A 752 19.15 18.17 -41.67
CA SER A 752 18.11 17.63 -42.56
C SER A 752 18.36 17.93 -44.06
N GLU A 753 19.00 19.05 -44.39
CA GLU A 753 19.37 19.40 -45.75
C GLU A 753 20.41 18.43 -46.34
N TYR A 754 21.40 18.02 -45.55
CA TYR A 754 22.40 17.04 -45.95
C TYR A 754 21.78 15.66 -46.11
N ILE A 755 20.84 15.29 -45.21
CA ILE A 755 20.13 14.00 -45.30
C ILE A 755 19.20 13.97 -46.53
N ALA A 756 18.55 15.07 -46.90
CA ALA A 756 17.75 15.16 -48.10
C ALA A 756 18.61 14.96 -49.36
N ARG A 757 19.84 15.49 -49.39
CA ARG A 757 20.82 15.28 -50.49
C ARG A 757 21.27 13.81 -50.55
N MET A 758 21.47 13.12 -49.42
CA MET A 758 21.76 11.68 -49.40
C MET A 758 20.63 10.86 -50.06
N GLY A 759 19.38 11.23 -49.86
CA GLY A 759 18.21 10.55 -50.42
C GLY A 759 18.05 10.81 -51.93
N SER A 760 18.53 11.93 -52.43
CA SER A 760 18.45 12.32 -53.86
C SER A 760 19.58 11.75 -54.72
N LEU A 761 20.69 11.33 -54.15
CA LEU A 761 21.82 10.65 -54.82
C LEU A 761 21.48 9.15 -55.04
N GLY A 762 20.26 8.87 -55.56
CA GLY A 762 19.84 7.52 -55.88
C GLY A 762 20.72 6.81 -56.88
N PHE A 763 21.21 5.62 -56.54
CA PHE A 763 21.69 4.52 -57.39
C PHE A 763 22.58 4.88 -58.62
N VAL A 764 23.74 5.46 -58.40
CA VAL A 764 24.79 5.51 -59.44
C VAL A 764 26.05 4.85 -58.89
N ASN A 765 26.51 3.89 -59.64
CA ASN A 765 27.59 2.93 -59.38
C ASN A 765 28.90 3.47 -58.78
N GLY A 766 29.34 2.88 -57.64
CA GLY A 766 30.76 2.67 -57.35
C GLY A 766 31.50 3.71 -56.49
N LYS A 767 30.89 4.84 -56.06
CA LYS A 767 31.51 5.85 -55.14
C LYS A 767 30.75 6.08 -53.83
N GLU A 768 29.81 5.21 -53.50
CA GLU A 768 28.78 5.45 -52.49
C GLU A 768 29.29 5.56 -51.05
N ASP A 769 30.32 4.80 -50.67
CA ASP A 769 30.76 4.75 -49.26
C ASP A 769 31.57 5.99 -48.84
N SER A 770 32.31 6.59 -49.75
CA SER A 770 33.11 7.78 -49.48
C SER A 770 32.23 9.06 -49.38
N GLU A 771 31.20 9.17 -50.24
CA GLU A 771 30.27 10.31 -50.22
C GLU A 771 29.29 10.24 -49.01
N LYS A 772 28.81 9.05 -48.69
CA LYS A 772 28.01 8.83 -47.48
C LYS A 772 28.79 9.16 -46.19
N LYS A 773 30.09 8.81 -46.17
CA LYS A 773 30.97 9.09 -45.04
C LYS A 773 31.24 10.59 -44.89
N SER A 774 31.49 11.30 -46.02
CA SER A 774 31.67 12.77 -45.99
C SER A 774 30.40 13.53 -45.58
N LEU A 775 29.21 13.06 -45.97
CA LEU A 775 27.95 13.65 -45.57
C LEU A 775 27.63 13.39 -44.07
N LYS A 776 28.00 12.20 -43.58
CA LYS A 776 27.88 11.89 -42.14
C LYS A 776 28.81 12.78 -41.30
N GLU A 777 30.01 13.05 -41.79
CA GLU A 777 30.96 13.98 -41.15
C GLU A 777 30.39 15.41 -41.10
N LYS A 778 29.82 15.90 -42.20
CA LYS A 778 29.16 17.22 -42.23
C LYS A 778 27.97 17.33 -41.30
N ILE A 779 27.17 16.26 -41.14
CA ILE A 779 26.06 16.24 -40.17
C ILE A 779 26.63 16.31 -38.73
N MET A 780 27.73 15.60 -38.46
CA MET A 780 28.39 15.66 -37.16
C MET A 780 29.05 17.02 -36.89
N GLU A 781 29.56 17.71 -37.91
CA GLU A 781 30.05 19.08 -37.80
C GLU A 781 28.91 20.05 -37.46
N ALA A 782 27.80 19.99 -38.20
CA ALA A 782 26.62 20.81 -37.91
C ALA A 782 26.07 20.57 -36.48
N LEU A 783 26.12 19.34 -35.95
CA LEU A 783 25.75 19.05 -34.59
C LEU A 783 26.68 19.68 -33.55
N LYS A 784 28.00 19.74 -33.84
CA LYS A 784 29.00 20.37 -32.95
C LYS A 784 28.89 21.88 -32.89
N GLU A 785 28.28 22.51 -33.89
CA GLU A 785 27.97 23.93 -33.89
C GLU A 785 26.83 24.29 -32.89
N ASP A 786 25.80 23.42 -32.80
CA ASP A 786 24.60 23.67 -32.00
C ASP A 786 24.68 23.03 -30.59
N PHE A 787 25.42 21.92 -30.44
CA PHE A 787 25.52 21.19 -29.19
C PHE A 787 26.94 21.13 -28.65
N ARG A 788 27.11 21.27 -27.35
CA ARG A 788 28.41 21.12 -26.70
C ARG A 788 28.95 19.72 -26.88
N PRO A 789 30.26 19.56 -27.18
CA PRO A 789 30.90 18.25 -27.35
C PRO A 789 30.71 17.32 -26.14
N GLU A 790 30.69 17.86 -24.95
CA GLU A 790 30.42 17.17 -23.68
C GLU A 790 29.08 16.47 -23.70
N PHE A 791 28.02 17.12 -24.18
CA PHE A 791 26.70 16.56 -24.29
C PHE A 791 26.62 15.43 -25.32
N LEU A 792 27.22 15.67 -26.52
CA LEU A 792 27.20 14.65 -27.58
C LEU A 792 27.94 13.37 -27.19
N ASN A 793 29.02 13.48 -26.39
CA ASN A 793 29.80 12.33 -25.92
C ASN A 793 29.07 11.49 -24.84
N ARG A 794 28.02 12.02 -24.24
CA ARG A 794 27.22 11.30 -23.24
C ARG A 794 26.00 10.58 -23.80
N VAL A 795 25.65 10.86 -25.05
CA VAL A 795 24.62 10.16 -25.80
C VAL A 795 25.15 8.81 -26.30
N ASP A 796 24.42 7.70 -26.01
CA ASP A 796 24.90 6.35 -26.39
C ASP A 796 24.97 6.16 -27.87
N GLU A 797 24.01 6.64 -28.66
CA GLU A 797 23.93 6.50 -30.07
C GLU A 797 23.29 7.72 -30.77
N ILE A 798 23.96 8.27 -31.79
CA ILE A 798 23.39 9.29 -32.66
C ILE A 798 22.92 8.60 -33.95
N ILE A 799 21.61 8.61 -34.18
CA ILE A 799 20.92 7.82 -35.18
C ILE A 799 20.38 8.72 -36.29
N ILE A 800 20.81 8.51 -37.49
CA ILE A 800 20.37 9.26 -38.70
C ILE A 800 19.19 8.48 -39.32
N PHE A 801 18.05 9.10 -39.43
CA PHE A 801 16.88 8.54 -40.09
C PHE A 801 16.92 8.83 -41.57
N ASN A 802 16.86 7.76 -42.37
CA ASN A 802 16.90 7.83 -43.82
C ASN A 802 15.59 8.44 -44.37
N TYR A 803 15.73 9.07 -45.51
CA TYR A 803 14.58 9.58 -46.29
C TYR A 803 13.72 8.41 -46.78
N LEU A 804 12.38 8.61 -46.79
CA LEU A 804 11.45 7.56 -47.21
C LEU A 804 11.22 7.63 -48.72
N GLY A 805 11.49 6.55 -49.43
CA GLY A 805 11.20 6.40 -50.85
C GLY A 805 9.76 5.98 -51.14
N ARG A 806 9.39 5.95 -52.42
CA ARG A 806 8.04 5.51 -52.85
C ARG A 806 7.68 4.10 -52.37
N PRO A 807 8.58 3.09 -52.38
CA PRO A 807 8.28 1.74 -51.90
C PRO A 807 7.95 1.71 -50.39
N GLU A 808 8.66 2.51 -49.58
CA GLU A 808 8.45 2.62 -48.14
C GLU A 808 7.11 3.27 -47.83
N ILE A 809 6.74 4.32 -48.58
CA ILE A 809 5.47 5.01 -48.42
C ILE A 809 4.30 4.09 -48.75
N LYS A 810 4.37 3.28 -49.77
CA LYS A 810 3.36 2.28 -50.10
C LYS A 810 3.14 1.31 -48.94
N LYS A 811 4.21 0.82 -48.28
CA LYS A 811 4.11 -0.03 -47.09
C LYS A 811 3.49 0.72 -45.91
N ILE A 812 3.79 2.02 -45.75
CA ILE A 812 3.15 2.84 -44.68
C ILE A 812 1.66 3.02 -44.96
N VAL A 813 1.26 3.20 -46.24
CA VAL A 813 -0.18 3.20 -46.60
C VAL A 813 -0.86 1.91 -46.18
N ASP A 814 -0.23 0.75 -46.43
CA ASP A 814 -0.77 -0.55 -46.02
C ASP A 814 -0.95 -0.66 -44.50
N LEU A 815 0.03 -0.17 -43.73
CA LEU A 815 -0.06 -0.17 -42.26
C LEU A 815 -1.19 0.75 -41.75
N GLU A 816 -1.31 1.95 -42.29
CA GLU A 816 -2.38 2.88 -41.88
C GLU A 816 -3.77 2.34 -42.28
N LEU A 817 -3.91 1.72 -43.43
CA LEU A 817 -5.14 1.08 -43.88
C LEU A 817 -5.51 -0.15 -43.01
N LYS A 818 -4.50 -0.95 -42.57
CA LYS A 818 -4.72 -2.02 -41.60
C LYS A 818 -5.26 -1.50 -40.25
N LYS A 819 -4.74 -0.36 -39.75
CA LYS A 819 -5.28 0.29 -38.54
C LYS A 819 -6.73 0.75 -38.73
N VAL A 820 -7.06 1.23 -39.94
CA VAL A 820 -8.45 1.59 -40.31
C VAL A 820 -9.34 0.35 -40.33
N ALA A 821 -8.88 -0.74 -40.96
CA ALA A 821 -9.61 -2.01 -41.02
C ALA A 821 -9.94 -2.53 -39.61
N GLY A 822 -8.95 -2.56 -38.69
CA GLY A 822 -9.18 -2.99 -37.32
C GLY A 822 -10.21 -2.16 -36.57
N ARG A 823 -10.31 -0.83 -36.84
CA ARG A 823 -11.38 0.02 -36.26
C ARG A 823 -12.77 -0.31 -36.81
N LEU A 824 -12.85 -0.73 -38.08
CA LEU A 824 -14.10 -1.07 -38.75
C LEU A 824 -14.58 -2.48 -38.38
N GLU A 825 -13.68 -3.39 -37.96
CA GLU A 825 -14.03 -4.72 -37.46
C GLU A 825 -14.96 -4.65 -36.23
N HIS A 826 -14.81 -3.67 -35.37
CA HIS A 826 -15.74 -3.45 -34.26
C HIS A 826 -17.17 -3.18 -34.70
N LYS A 827 -17.34 -2.66 -35.94
CA LYS A 827 -18.65 -2.46 -36.60
C LYS A 827 -18.98 -3.59 -37.56
N LYS A 828 -18.22 -4.69 -37.59
CA LYS A 828 -18.35 -5.81 -38.49
C LYS A 828 -18.29 -5.45 -39.99
N ILE A 829 -17.64 -4.34 -40.33
CA ILE A 829 -17.48 -3.87 -41.71
C ILE A 829 -16.08 -4.28 -42.20
N LYS A 830 -16.00 -5.00 -43.32
CA LYS A 830 -14.75 -5.34 -43.97
C LYS A 830 -14.38 -4.33 -45.03
N ILE A 831 -13.15 -3.86 -45.05
CA ILE A 831 -12.62 -2.94 -46.06
C ILE A 831 -11.56 -3.63 -46.90
N LYS A 832 -11.70 -3.57 -48.25
CA LYS A 832 -10.68 -3.98 -49.21
C LYS A 832 -10.23 -2.76 -50.01
N VAL A 833 -8.90 -2.60 -50.18
CA VAL A 833 -8.36 -1.46 -50.93
C VAL A 833 -7.57 -1.99 -52.12
N SER A 834 -7.87 -1.51 -53.33
CA SER A 834 -7.19 -1.93 -54.53
C SER A 834 -5.75 -1.37 -54.59
N GLU A 835 -4.83 -2.09 -55.27
CA GLU A 835 -3.41 -1.64 -55.42
C GLU A 835 -3.32 -0.26 -56.07
N LYS A 836 -4.15 0.03 -57.06
CA LYS A 836 -4.25 1.35 -57.74
C LYS A 836 -4.64 2.47 -56.75
N ALA A 837 -5.56 2.18 -55.83
CA ALA A 837 -5.95 3.14 -54.77
C ALA A 837 -4.84 3.37 -53.78
N LYS A 838 -4.09 2.33 -53.40
CA LYS A 838 -2.89 2.46 -52.53
C LYS A 838 -1.80 3.30 -53.14
N GLU A 839 -1.51 3.11 -54.44
CA GLU A 839 -0.52 3.88 -55.16
C GLU A 839 -0.93 5.38 -55.27
N LEU A 840 -2.18 5.65 -55.56
CA LEU A 840 -2.70 7.00 -55.59
C LEU A 840 -2.69 7.69 -54.18
N LEU A 841 -3.00 6.96 -53.13
CA LEU A 841 -2.88 7.45 -51.75
C LEU A 841 -1.41 7.71 -51.40
N ALA A 842 -0.48 6.86 -51.80
CA ALA A 842 0.95 7.04 -51.59
C ALA A 842 1.48 8.28 -52.34
N GLU A 843 1.04 8.52 -53.59
CA GLU A 843 1.44 9.66 -54.36
C GLU A 843 0.90 10.97 -53.82
N GLN A 844 -0.38 11.01 -53.39
CA GLN A 844 -1.00 12.20 -52.82
C GLN A 844 -0.63 12.43 -51.33
N GLY A 845 -0.20 11.40 -50.60
CA GLY A 845 0.16 11.46 -49.19
C GLY A 845 1.64 11.72 -48.95
N PHE A 846 2.45 11.83 -49.96
CA PHE A 846 3.89 12.10 -49.89
C PHE A 846 4.18 13.56 -50.21
N ASP A 847 4.96 14.20 -49.36
CA ASP A 847 5.52 15.53 -49.58
C ASP A 847 7.06 15.46 -49.38
N PRO A 848 7.87 15.94 -50.29
CA PRO A 848 9.32 15.91 -50.12
C PRO A 848 9.87 16.54 -48.89
N ASN A 849 9.23 17.56 -48.34
CA ASN A 849 9.65 18.27 -47.14
C ASN A 849 9.02 17.73 -45.85
N LEU A 850 7.80 17.17 -45.94
CA LEU A 850 7.01 16.70 -44.79
C LEU A 850 6.96 15.16 -44.66
N GLY A 851 7.61 14.44 -45.58
CA GLY A 851 7.66 12.96 -45.59
C GLY A 851 6.27 12.32 -45.66
N ALA A 852 6.00 11.35 -44.82
CA ALA A 852 4.72 10.66 -44.74
C ALA A 852 3.69 11.36 -43.81
N ARG A 853 3.97 12.55 -43.27
CA ARG A 853 3.08 13.27 -42.34
C ARG A 853 1.71 13.62 -42.97
N PRO A 854 1.64 14.02 -44.25
CA PRO A 854 0.33 14.32 -44.88
C PRO A 854 -0.55 13.09 -45.13
N LEU A 855 0.04 11.88 -45.18
CA LEU A 855 -0.65 10.64 -45.52
C LEU A 855 -1.89 10.36 -44.66
N LYS A 856 -1.78 10.55 -43.34
CA LYS A 856 -2.93 10.37 -42.42
C LYS A 856 -4.10 11.29 -42.79
N ARG A 857 -3.80 12.54 -43.14
CA ARG A 857 -4.85 13.51 -43.56
C ARG A 857 -5.47 13.14 -44.91
N VAL A 858 -4.64 12.61 -45.85
CA VAL A 858 -5.14 12.14 -47.13
C VAL A 858 -6.05 10.92 -46.96
N ILE A 859 -5.65 9.93 -46.17
CA ILE A 859 -6.49 8.77 -45.86
C ILE A 859 -7.79 9.22 -45.17
N GLN A 860 -7.72 10.14 -44.20
CA GLN A 860 -8.89 10.67 -43.55
C GLN A 860 -9.87 11.31 -44.56
N ARG A 861 -9.40 12.28 -45.34
CA ARG A 861 -10.27 13.04 -46.26
C ARG A 861 -10.77 12.19 -47.42
N LYS A 862 -9.97 11.27 -47.96
CA LYS A 862 -10.28 10.53 -49.20
C LYS A 862 -10.94 9.16 -48.92
N VAL A 863 -10.72 8.56 -47.75
CA VAL A 863 -11.26 7.24 -47.40
C VAL A 863 -12.23 7.34 -46.24
N LEU A 864 -11.81 7.89 -45.08
CA LEU A 864 -12.65 7.84 -43.87
C LEU A 864 -13.86 8.78 -43.94
N ASP A 865 -13.71 10.03 -44.37
CA ASP A 865 -14.80 10.98 -44.42
C ASP A 865 -15.91 10.52 -45.40
N PRO A 866 -15.61 10.07 -46.65
CA PRO A 866 -16.64 9.55 -47.54
C PRO A 866 -17.25 8.24 -47.07
N LEU A 867 -16.45 7.35 -46.40
CA LEU A 867 -16.94 6.10 -45.83
C LEU A 867 -17.88 6.36 -44.64
N SER A 868 -17.53 7.29 -43.77
CA SER A 868 -18.36 7.66 -42.63
C SER A 868 -19.71 8.19 -43.05
N LEU A 869 -19.75 9.02 -44.09
CA LEU A 869 -21.02 9.53 -44.66
C LEU A 869 -21.88 8.35 -45.14
N LYS A 870 -21.30 7.38 -45.87
CA LYS A 870 -22.05 6.20 -46.35
C LYS A 870 -22.56 5.30 -45.23
N ILE A 871 -21.81 5.19 -44.11
CA ILE A 871 -22.23 4.45 -42.92
C ILE A 871 -23.40 5.18 -42.22
N VAL A 872 -23.27 6.51 -42.00
CA VAL A 872 -24.29 7.31 -41.31
C VAL A 872 -25.59 7.38 -42.12
N THR A 873 -25.51 7.44 -43.46
CA THR A 873 -26.68 7.44 -44.35
C THR A 873 -27.31 6.04 -44.53
N GLY A 874 -26.76 4.98 -43.88
CA GLY A 874 -27.29 3.62 -43.96
C GLY A 874 -27.03 2.90 -45.30
N LEU A 875 -26.21 3.46 -46.15
CA LEU A 875 -25.81 2.87 -47.44
C LEU A 875 -24.82 1.69 -47.24
N VAL A 876 -24.13 1.67 -46.11
CA VAL A 876 -23.24 0.55 -45.70
C VAL A 876 -23.81 -0.01 -44.39
N LYS A 877 -24.18 -1.28 -44.38
CA LYS A 877 -24.72 -1.99 -43.23
C LYS A 877 -23.68 -2.84 -42.54
N GLU A 878 -23.95 -3.21 -41.29
CA GLU A 878 -23.10 -4.15 -40.56
C GLU A 878 -22.99 -5.50 -41.30
N GLY A 879 -21.80 -6.01 -41.45
CA GLY A 879 -21.52 -7.25 -42.16
C GLY A 879 -21.16 -7.10 -43.62
N GLU A 880 -21.27 -5.89 -44.19
CA GLU A 880 -20.96 -5.66 -45.60
C GLU A 880 -19.46 -5.43 -45.84
N GLU A 881 -19.04 -5.75 -47.08
CA GLU A 881 -17.67 -5.52 -47.55
C GLU A 881 -17.63 -4.26 -48.40
N VAL A 882 -16.72 -3.34 -48.10
CA VAL A 882 -16.50 -2.08 -48.81
C VAL A 882 -15.21 -2.14 -49.60
N ILE A 883 -15.28 -1.80 -50.90
CA ILE A 883 -14.12 -1.76 -51.79
C ILE A 883 -13.74 -0.31 -52.05
N VAL A 884 -12.49 0.05 -51.71
CA VAL A 884 -11.89 1.34 -52.06
C VAL A 884 -11.05 1.14 -53.31
N ASP A 885 -11.42 1.83 -54.37
CA ASP A 885 -10.77 1.76 -55.70
C ASP A 885 -10.38 3.14 -56.21
N SER A 886 -9.62 3.23 -57.31
CA SER A 886 -9.28 4.49 -57.92
C SER A 886 -9.74 4.54 -59.40
N GLU A 887 -10.47 5.59 -59.80
CA GLU A 887 -10.81 5.89 -61.18
C GLU A 887 -10.50 7.36 -61.49
N ALA A 888 -9.88 7.61 -62.67
CA ALA A 888 -9.52 8.94 -63.10
C ALA A 888 -8.78 9.81 -62.05
N LYS A 889 -7.81 9.21 -61.34
CA LYS A 889 -7.05 9.85 -60.24
C LYS A 889 -7.90 10.32 -59.04
N LYS A 890 -9.07 9.72 -58.85
CA LYS A 890 -9.94 9.96 -57.68
C LYS A 890 -10.17 8.63 -56.93
N ILE A 891 -10.20 8.67 -55.62
CA ILE A 891 -10.58 7.54 -54.77
C ILE A 891 -12.09 7.42 -54.76
N ILE A 892 -12.58 6.22 -55.04
CA ILE A 892 -14.01 5.88 -55.09
C ILE A 892 -14.28 4.71 -54.10
N ILE A 893 -15.32 4.85 -53.31
CA ILE A 893 -15.76 3.83 -52.39
C ILE A 893 -16.98 3.11 -53.00
N ARG A 894 -16.79 1.83 -53.36
CA ARG A 894 -17.84 0.95 -53.91
C ARG A 894 -18.43 0.09 -52.83
N ILE A 895 -19.72 -0.04 -52.83
CA ILE A 895 -20.50 -0.94 -51.96
C ILE A 895 -21.10 -2.09 -52.78
N PRO A 896 -21.48 -3.22 -52.22
CA PRO A 896 -22.03 -4.38 -52.94
C PRO A 896 -23.20 -3.99 -53.86
N ALA A 897 -24.04 -3.06 -53.46
CA ALA A 897 -25.14 -2.54 -54.32
C ALA A 897 -24.66 -1.82 -55.57
N ASP A 898 -23.47 -1.23 -55.59
CA ASP A 898 -22.92 -0.55 -56.78
C ASP A 898 -22.28 -1.55 -57.75
N LEU A 899 -21.75 -2.68 -57.24
CA LEU A 899 -21.19 -3.76 -58.06
C LEU A 899 -22.27 -4.50 -58.87
N VAL A 900 -23.44 -4.69 -58.32
CA VAL A 900 -24.59 -5.27 -59.03
C VAL A 900 -25.04 -4.39 -60.21
N LYS A 901 -24.94 -3.08 -60.09
CA LYS A 901 -25.28 -2.15 -61.17
C LYS A 901 -24.25 -2.10 -62.29
N ILE A 902 -22.95 -2.30 -61.99
CA ILE A 902 -21.87 -2.33 -62.97
C ILE A 902 -21.92 -3.60 -63.79
N ASN A 903 -22.15 -4.80 -63.22
CA ASN A 903 -22.29 -6.06 -63.95
C ASN A 903 -23.50 -6.02 -64.86
N LYS A 904 -24.64 -5.38 -64.45
CA LYS A 904 -25.79 -5.20 -65.35
C LYS A 904 -25.56 -4.20 -66.50
N LYS A 905 -24.58 -3.28 -66.39
CA LYS A 905 -24.21 -2.37 -67.49
C LYS A 905 -23.23 -3.03 -68.47
N THR A 906 -22.30 -3.89 -67.99
CA THR A 906 -21.38 -4.65 -68.86
C THR A 906 -22.10 -5.76 -69.65
N GLU A 907 -23.11 -6.42 -69.10
CA GLU A 907 -23.95 -7.34 -69.83
C GLU A 907 -24.85 -6.64 -70.90
N LYS A 908 -25.17 -5.33 -70.76
CA LYS A 908 -25.95 -4.61 -71.78
C LYS A 908 -25.09 -3.99 -72.92
N VAL A 909 -23.76 -4.09 -72.89
CA VAL A 909 -22.85 -3.59 -73.92
C VAL A 909 -22.26 -4.76 -74.73
N SER A 910 -22.58 -6.03 -74.33
CA SER A 910 -22.12 -7.23 -75.01
C SER A 910 -23.26 -8.04 -75.67
N VAL A 911 -24.40 -7.35 -76.01
CA VAL A 911 -25.45 -7.91 -76.92
C VAL A 911 -25.55 -6.98 -78.12
#